data_733630d83d7ecfa96b9973e095b8d3ec
#
_entry.id   733630d83d7ecfa96b9973e095b8d3ec
#
_cell.length_a   1.000
_cell.length_b   1.000
_cell.length_c   1.000
_cell.angle_alpha   90.00
_cell.angle_beta   90.00
_cell.angle_gamma   90.00
#
_symmetry.space_group_name_H-M   'P 1'
#
loop_
_entity.id
_entity.type
_entity.pdbx_description
1 polymer ?
#
loop_
_entity_poly.entity_id
_entity_poly.type
_entity_poly.pdbx_seq_one_letter_code
_entity_poly.pdbx_strand_id
1 'polypeptide(L)'
;MEPNVFDKFNEIDLKKTMEKSYIDYAMSVIAARALPDIRDGLKPVQRRVLFSMIELNNGPDKPHRKCARIVGDTMGKYHPHGDSSIYGSLVNMAQDWSMRYPLVDGHGNFGSVDGDGAAAMRYTEARLSKIAMEMLADINKDTVDFAPNFDETEKEPTVLPSRYPNLLVNGTTGIAVGMATNIPPHNLSEVINAVVRIIDNKIEEKESTIDEMIDIIKGPDFPTGAHILGLRGIREAYTTGRGKIKVRAVSEIEAMPNGKNRIIVTELPYLVNKAKLIEKIAELVKDKRIDGITDLRDESNREGMRVVIELRRDVNAGVILNRLYKHTQLQETFGVNMLALVNNQPKVLNILQMLEYYLAHQEDVVTRRTKYDLNKAKERAHILEGLLIALDNIDEIIKIIRGSANVSIAKEELIKRFGLSDVQAQAIVDMRLRALTGLERERLESEYNELLAKISYFEGILADEKKLLGVIREEILTVEDKYKDDRRTGFIQDDDMEDEDLIQREDIIIAMTKLGYIKRMSPDNFNVQNRGGKGIKGMQTIDDDFIEDIVMSTTHNDIYFFTNKGRVYTIKGYKIPEASRTARGVAIVNLLNLQPDEKISAIIPSEAKSKDGYLFMVTKKGTIKKCQINLFDNIRKNGLAAINLTEDDELIEVKVTHGDDDLIIVSKDGMCIRINDKDIRSMGRGATGVRGMRLNKDDEVIGMQLASQGEYLLLVSEYGYGKRTRISEFKVQNRGGKGIICYKDNEKTGKLVGAKLVNEDRELLLITTEGIIIRIEVSGISVLGRAASGVKLMNIDRESDTKIASIAKVREEKNTESEEESNT
;
A
#
# COMPACT_ATOMS: atom_id res chain seq x y z
N MET A 1 74.61 16.94 -28.63
CA MET A 1 73.11 17.02 -28.39
C MET A 1 72.71 15.69 -27.87
N GLU A 2 72.57 15.59 -26.58
CA GLU A 2 72.05 14.41 -25.88
C GLU A 2 70.55 14.51 -25.86
N PRO A 3 69.78 13.45 -26.16
CA PRO A 3 68.35 13.45 -25.97
C PRO A 3 68.06 13.08 -24.49
N ASN A 4 67.94 14.06 -23.67
CA ASN A 4 67.30 13.85 -22.33
C ASN A 4 65.78 13.93 -22.45
N VAL A 5 65.23 12.86 -22.85
CA VAL A 5 63.73 12.66 -22.55
C VAL A 5 63.61 11.34 -21.79
N PHE A 6 63.72 11.43 -20.48
CA PHE A 6 63.29 10.35 -19.58
C PHE A 6 61.81 10.39 -19.47
N ASP A 7 61.09 9.82 -20.45
CA ASP A 7 59.71 9.38 -20.23
C ASP A 7 59.77 8.21 -19.23
N LYS A 8 59.50 8.48 -18.00
CA LYS A 8 59.24 7.43 -16.98
C LYS A 8 57.91 6.77 -17.34
N PHE A 9 57.96 5.67 -18.05
CA PHE A 9 56.79 4.79 -18.17
C PHE A 9 56.61 4.05 -16.85
N ASN A 10 55.53 4.37 -16.15
CA ASN A 10 55.08 3.59 -15.02
C ASN A 10 54.09 2.55 -15.51
N GLU A 11 54.43 1.27 -15.45
CA GLU A 11 53.43 0.21 -15.67
C GLU A 11 52.40 0.23 -14.50
N ILE A 12 51.16 0.52 -14.84
CA ILE A 12 50.05 0.56 -13.89
C ILE A 12 49.09 -0.60 -14.22
N ASP A 13 48.86 -1.48 -13.25
CA ASP A 13 47.84 -2.51 -13.33
C ASP A 13 46.45 -1.83 -13.34
N LEU A 14 45.82 -1.82 -14.52
CA LEU A 14 44.53 -1.18 -14.76
C LEU A 14 43.48 -1.71 -13.78
N LYS A 15 43.45 -3.02 -13.51
CA LYS A 15 42.48 -3.64 -12.60
C LYS A 15 42.64 -3.11 -11.18
N LYS A 16 43.84 -3.14 -10.66
CA LYS A 16 44.13 -2.66 -9.28
C LYS A 16 43.86 -1.16 -9.14
N THR A 17 44.20 -0.38 -10.15
CA THR A 17 43.93 1.06 -10.17
C THR A 17 42.47 1.38 -10.19
N MET A 18 41.68 0.65 -11.03
CA MET A 18 40.22 0.77 -11.09
C MET A 18 39.57 0.36 -9.76
N GLU A 19 39.95 -0.80 -9.21
CA GLU A 19 39.44 -1.26 -7.89
C GLU A 19 39.70 -0.22 -6.79
N LYS A 20 40.93 0.30 -6.70
CA LYS A 20 41.30 1.31 -5.71
C LYS A 20 40.49 2.59 -5.89
N SER A 21 40.46 3.13 -7.12
CA SER A 21 39.72 4.39 -7.42
C SER A 21 38.22 4.23 -7.18
N TYR A 22 37.65 3.06 -7.46
CA TYR A 22 36.25 2.78 -7.18
C TYR A 22 35.94 2.72 -5.68
N ILE A 23 36.84 2.09 -4.90
CA ILE A 23 36.70 2.04 -3.43
C ILE A 23 36.82 3.45 -2.85
N ASP A 24 37.79 4.25 -3.28
CA ASP A 24 37.98 5.62 -2.82
C ASP A 24 36.77 6.48 -3.14
N TYR A 25 36.21 6.35 -4.36
CA TYR A 25 34.97 7.02 -4.75
C TYR A 25 33.77 6.55 -3.92
N ALA A 26 33.61 5.25 -3.73
CA ALA A 26 32.53 4.69 -2.91
C ALA A 26 32.58 5.19 -1.46
N MET A 27 33.77 5.19 -0.86
CA MET A 27 33.99 5.71 0.50
C MET A 27 33.65 7.20 0.60
N SER A 28 34.05 7.99 -0.40
CA SER A 28 33.69 9.43 -0.45
C SER A 28 32.19 9.65 -0.56
N VAL A 29 31.49 8.89 -1.42
CA VAL A 29 30.03 8.99 -1.57
C VAL A 29 29.29 8.57 -0.30
N ILE A 30 29.75 7.53 0.36
CA ILE A 30 29.15 7.02 1.61
C ILE A 30 29.37 8.03 2.75
N ALA A 31 30.62 8.40 3.02
CA ALA A 31 30.96 9.21 4.20
C ALA A 31 30.66 10.71 4.04
N ALA A 32 30.79 11.26 2.81
CA ALA A 32 30.79 12.72 2.60
C ALA A 32 29.72 13.23 1.62
N ARG A 33 28.73 12.43 1.21
CA ARG A 33 27.74 12.91 0.24
C ARG A 33 26.29 12.45 0.50
N ALA A 34 26.05 11.13 0.51
CA ALA A 34 24.69 10.58 0.35
C ALA A 34 24.00 10.24 1.67
N LEU A 35 24.75 9.87 2.70
CA LEU A 35 24.22 9.41 3.98
C LEU A 35 24.20 10.52 5.03
N PRO A 36 23.19 10.54 5.91
CA PRO A 36 23.10 11.49 7.02
C PRO A 36 23.99 11.04 8.20
N ASP A 37 24.48 11.98 8.97
CA ASP A 37 25.05 11.69 10.30
C ASP A 37 23.90 11.41 11.30
N ILE A 38 24.08 10.42 12.17
CA ILE A 38 23.08 10.02 13.15
C ILE A 38 22.72 11.12 14.13
N ARG A 39 23.69 12.00 14.47
CA ARG A 39 23.62 13.02 15.50
C ARG A 39 22.74 14.20 15.12
N ASP A 40 22.89 14.74 13.89
CA ASP A 40 22.14 15.90 13.40
C ASP A 40 21.17 15.61 12.24
N GLY A 41 21.23 14.37 11.68
CA GLY A 41 20.35 13.95 10.60
C GLY A 41 20.60 14.64 9.25
N LEU A 42 21.70 15.32 9.09
CA LEU A 42 22.00 16.11 7.89
C LEU A 42 23.05 15.43 7.00
N LYS A 43 22.88 15.62 5.72
CA LYS A 43 23.95 15.39 4.73
C LYS A 43 24.93 16.54 4.77
N PRO A 44 26.21 16.33 4.37
CA PRO A 44 27.21 17.39 4.38
C PRO A 44 26.77 18.68 3.66
N VAL A 45 26.13 18.57 2.50
CA VAL A 45 25.66 19.76 1.76
C VAL A 45 24.59 20.55 2.54
N GLN A 46 23.67 19.87 3.21
CA GLN A 46 22.62 20.52 4.01
C GLN A 46 23.23 21.24 5.21
N ARG A 47 24.14 20.59 5.93
CA ARG A 47 24.87 21.16 7.07
C ARG A 47 25.65 22.40 6.65
N ARG A 48 26.35 22.36 5.54
CA ARG A 48 27.12 23.48 4.99
C ARG A 48 26.25 24.66 4.59
N VAL A 49 25.07 24.40 3.99
CA VAL A 49 24.11 25.45 3.64
C VAL A 49 23.57 26.15 4.90
N LEU A 50 23.15 25.40 5.92
CA LEU A 50 22.65 26.01 7.16
C LEU A 50 23.75 26.77 7.91
N PHE A 51 24.98 26.25 7.93
CA PHE A 51 26.11 26.90 8.53
C PHE A 51 26.51 28.20 7.78
N SER A 52 26.54 28.17 6.44
CA SER A 52 26.74 29.39 5.64
C SER A 52 25.65 30.44 5.90
N MET A 53 24.38 30.01 6.05
CA MET A 53 23.30 30.96 6.33
C MET A 53 23.43 31.64 7.70
N ILE A 54 23.87 30.94 8.76
CA ILE A 54 24.09 31.59 10.06
C ILE A 54 25.30 32.50 10.04
N GLU A 55 26.40 32.13 9.36
CA GLU A 55 27.58 33.00 9.14
C GLU A 55 27.22 34.27 8.40
N LEU A 56 26.31 34.20 7.43
CA LEU A 56 25.76 35.36 6.73
C LEU A 56 24.80 36.21 7.60
N ASN A 57 24.57 35.84 8.86
CA ASN A 57 23.57 36.46 9.73
C ASN A 57 22.18 36.53 9.07
N ASN A 58 21.74 35.39 8.53
CA ASN A 58 20.49 35.22 7.79
C ASN A 58 19.44 34.44 8.62
N GLY A 59 19.21 34.88 9.83
CA GLY A 59 18.24 34.31 10.77
C GLY A 59 16.79 34.67 10.44
N PRO A 60 15.82 34.05 11.15
CA PRO A 60 14.37 34.23 10.91
C PRO A 60 13.87 35.66 11.19
N ASP A 61 14.61 36.44 11.94
CA ASP A 61 14.32 37.85 12.27
C ASP A 61 14.91 38.83 11.24
N LYS A 62 15.66 38.36 10.25
CA LYS A 62 16.29 39.13 9.21
C LYS A 62 15.51 39.08 7.89
N PRO A 63 15.68 40.04 7.00
CA PRO A 63 15.14 39.98 5.65
C PRO A 63 15.66 38.75 4.89
N HIS A 64 14.83 38.21 4.00
CA HIS A 64 15.25 37.14 3.08
C HIS A 64 16.41 37.62 2.20
N ARG A 65 17.35 36.75 1.88
CA ARG A 65 18.46 36.99 0.96
C ARG A 65 18.28 36.21 -0.33
N LYS A 66 18.78 36.72 -1.44
CA LYS A 66 18.80 35.98 -2.71
C LYS A 66 19.49 34.60 -2.54
N CYS A 67 18.84 33.57 -3.01
CA CYS A 67 19.40 32.19 -2.94
C CYS A 67 20.76 32.13 -3.63
N ALA A 68 20.97 32.89 -4.71
CA ALA A 68 22.25 32.95 -5.40
C ALA A 68 23.41 33.40 -4.50
N ARG A 69 23.17 34.29 -3.50
CA ARG A 69 24.18 34.65 -2.53
C ARG A 69 24.49 33.55 -1.56
N ILE A 70 23.48 32.86 -1.05
CA ILE A 70 23.66 31.74 -0.12
C ILE A 70 24.42 30.62 -0.79
N VAL A 71 24.01 30.23 -2.02
CA VAL A 71 24.67 29.22 -2.83
C VAL A 71 26.12 29.60 -3.14
N GLY A 72 26.37 30.86 -3.53
CA GLY A 72 27.72 31.34 -3.83
C GLY A 72 28.66 31.30 -2.62
N ASP A 73 28.18 31.71 -1.43
CA ASP A 73 28.97 31.66 -0.18
C ASP A 73 29.24 30.21 0.24
N THR A 74 28.23 29.33 0.21
CA THR A 74 28.37 27.91 0.51
C THR A 74 29.35 27.21 -0.43
N MET A 75 29.28 27.51 -1.75
CA MET A 75 30.15 26.93 -2.76
C MET A 75 31.58 27.40 -2.61
N GLY A 76 31.76 28.70 -2.37
CA GLY A 76 33.10 29.29 -2.28
C GLY A 76 33.85 28.92 -1.03
N LYS A 77 33.15 28.73 0.11
CA LYS A 77 33.82 28.45 1.38
C LYS A 77 33.80 26.97 1.81
N TYR A 78 32.72 26.25 1.53
CA TYR A 78 32.51 24.94 2.21
C TYR A 78 32.27 23.79 1.27
N HIS A 79 31.57 23.96 0.14
CA HIS A 79 31.11 22.85 -0.70
C HIS A 79 31.59 22.96 -2.16
N PRO A 80 32.74 22.34 -2.52
CA PRO A 80 33.36 22.50 -3.84
C PRO A 80 32.67 21.66 -4.93
N HIS A 81 31.37 21.83 -5.11
CA HIS A 81 30.53 21.15 -6.10
C HIS A 81 29.64 22.14 -6.86
N GLY A 82 28.95 21.65 -7.90
CA GLY A 82 28.10 22.52 -8.74
C GLY A 82 26.98 23.24 -7.96
N ASP A 83 26.74 24.47 -8.33
CA ASP A 83 25.74 25.36 -7.76
C ASP A 83 24.32 24.81 -7.78
N SER A 84 23.98 24.06 -8.84
CA SER A 84 22.68 23.36 -8.97
C SER A 84 22.42 22.33 -7.88
N SER A 85 23.45 21.61 -7.42
CA SER A 85 23.35 20.64 -6.33
C SER A 85 23.08 21.34 -4.98
N ILE A 86 23.79 22.43 -4.73
CA ILE A 86 23.63 23.23 -3.50
C ILE A 86 22.25 23.87 -3.49
N TYR A 87 21.86 24.50 -4.61
CA TYR A 87 20.53 25.11 -4.74
C TYR A 87 19.40 24.08 -4.62
N GLY A 88 19.53 22.90 -5.24
CA GLY A 88 18.57 21.83 -5.09
C GLY A 88 18.37 21.37 -3.63
N SER A 89 19.46 21.30 -2.86
CA SER A 89 19.39 20.98 -1.42
C SER A 89 18.70 22.08 -0.62
N LEU A 90 19.01 23.35 -0.91
CA LEU A 90 18.37 24.50 -0.27
C LEU A 90 16.87 24.54 -0.57
N VAL A 91 16.49 24.31 -1.82
CA VAL A 91 15.09 24.22 -2.27
C VAL A 91 14.36 23.11 -1.54
N ASN A 92 14.93 21.91 -1.46
CA ASN A 92 14.31 20.78 -0.77
C ASN A 92 14.06 21.08 0.71
N MET A 93 14.99 21.76 1.40
CA MET A 93 14.82 22.15 2.81
C MET A 93 13.76 23.23 3.03
N ALA A 94 13.30 23.90 1.97
CA ALA A 94 12.24 24.93 2.03
C ALA A 94 10.85 24.40 1.64
N GLN A 95 10.76 23.18 1.07
CA GLN A 95 9.50 22.61 0.59
C GLN A 95 8.73 21.94 1.72
N ASP A 96 7.50 22.38 1.97
CA ASP A 96 6.61 21.87 3.03
C ASP A 96 5.99 20.49 2.72
N TRP A 97 6.07 20.05 1.47
CA TRP A 97 5.71 18.68 1.06
C TRP A 97 6.90 17.69 1.05
N SER A 98 8.14 18.20 1.18
CA SER A 98 9.36 17.39 1.25
C SER A 98 9.85 17.23 2.67
N MET A 99 9.77 18.29 3.49
CA MET A 99 10.22 18.34 4.89
C MET A 99 9.02 18.46 5.81
N ARG A 100 8.96 17.61 6.84
CA ARG A 100 7.89 17.69 7.85
C ARG A 100 7.98 18.99 8.65
N TYR A 101 9.21 19.43 8.94
CA TYR A 101 9.54 20.72 9.54
C TYR A 101 10.62 21.41 8.71
N PRO A 102 10.25 22.31 7.77
CA PRO A 102 11.20 22.97 6.89
C PRO A 102 12.27 23.74 7.65
N LEU A 103 13.53 23.56 7.24
CA LEU A 103 14.69 24.22 7.85
C LEU A 103 14.99 25.59 7.21
N VAL A 104 14.45 25.82 6.03
CA VAL A 104 14.61 27.08 5.27
C VAL A 104 13.24 27.71 5.07
N ASP A 105 13.14 29.02 5.33
CA ASP A 105 11.99 29.85 5.00
C ASP A 105 12.24 30.51 3.64
N GLY A 106 11.53 30.00 2.61
CA GLY A 106 11.67 30.39 1.22
C GLY A 106 10.64 31.43 0.80
N HIS A 107 11.07 32.42 -0.03
CA HIS A 107 10.19 33.40 -0.64
C HIS A 107 10.36 33.40 -2.17
N GLY A 108 9.26 33.15 -2.89
CA GLY A 108 9.23 32.99 -4.34
C GLY A 108 8.73 31.62 -4.77
N ASN A 109 9.08 31.18 -5.96
CA ASN A 109 8.70 29.89 -6.48
C ASN A 109 9.76 28.82 -6.17
N PHE A 110 9.47 27.92 -5.24
CA PHE A 110 10.31 26.78 -4.83
C PHE A 110 9.82 25.44 -5.42
N GLY A 111 9.02 25.47 -6.49
CA GLY A 111 8.44 24.29 -7.12
C GLY A 111 7.04 23.98 -6.62
N SER A 112 6.52 22.83 -7.05
CA SER A 112 5.20 22.34 -6.65
C SER A 112 5.17 20.81 -6.49
N VAL A 113 4.09 20.28 -5.93
CA VAL A 113 3.82 18.83 -5.83
C VAL A 113 3.65 18.19 -7.22
N ASP A 114 3.40 18.98 -8.26
CA ASP A 114 3.35 18.54 -9.65
C ASP A 114 4.72 18.22 -10.26
N GLY A 115 5.78 18.50 -9.50
CA GLY A 115 7.16 18.29 -9.93
C GLY A 115 7.74 19.43 -10.75
N ASP A 116 7.09 20.59 -10.74
CA ASP A 116 7.67 21.82 -11.29
C ASP A 116 8.95 22.16 -10.55
N GLY A 117 9.98 22.52 -11.30
CA GLY A 117 11.23 22.98 -10.72
C GLY A 117 11.10 24.35 -10.06
N ALA A 118 11.97 24.61 -9.08
CA ALA A 118 12.08 25.94 -8.51
C ALA A 118 12.54 26.96 -9.58
N ALA A 119 12.12 28.22 -9.40
CA ALA A 119 12.65 29.32 -10.22
C ALA A 119 14.17 29.47 -10.05
N ALA A 120 14.86 30.04 -11.01
CA ALA A 120 16.31 30.24 -10.92
C ALA A 120 16.69 31.02 -9.65
N MET A 121 17.82 30.64 -9.00
CA MET A 121 18.26 31.15 -7.69
C MET A 121 18.46 32.68 -7.61
N ARG A 122 18.52 33.38 -8.76
CA ARG A 122 18.53 34.85 -8.83
C ARG A 122 17.18 35.49 -8.53
N TYR A 123 16.09 34.75 -8.66
CA TYR A 123 14.71 35.22 -8.38
C TYR A 123 14.22 34.84 -7.00
N THR A 124 14.60 33.67 -6.50
CA THR A 124 14.19 33.16 -5.18
C THR A 124 15.01 33.76 -4.06
N GLU A 125 14.40 33.86 -2.89
CA GLU A 125 15.02 34.37 -1.67
C GLU A 125 14.78 33.39 -0.53
N ALA A 126 15.70 33.33 0.43
CA ALA A 126 15.59 32.41 1.57
C ALA A 126 16.23 33.02 2.83
N ARG A 127 15.81 32.49 3.97
CA ARG A 127 16.40 32.67 5.30
C ARG A 127 16.23 31.40 6.13
N LEU A 128 16.93 31.30 7.27
CA LEU A 128 16.73 30.22 8.21
C LEU A 128 15.31 30.28 8.78
N SER A 129 14.67 29.12 8.91
CA SER A 129 13.42 29.01 9.65
C SER A 129 13.65 29.08 11.15
N LYS A 130 12.59 29.31 11.94
CA LYS A 130 12.71 29.39 13.41
C LYS A 130 13.24 28.08 14.01
N ILE A 131 12.76 26.93 13.52
CA ILE A 131 13.20 25.61 14.02
C ILE A 131 14.67 25.30 13.62
N ALA A 132 15.16 25.84 12.50
CA ALA A 132 16.56 25.67 12.11
C ALA A 132 17.53 26.36 13.09
N MET A 133 17.08 27.38 13.82
CA MET A 133 17.89 27.99 14.87
C MET A 133 18.16 27.04 16.03
N GLU A 134 17.26 26.10 16.31
CA GLU A 134 17.48 25.06 17.34
C GLU A 134 18.53 24.02 16.88
N MET A 135 18.69 23.83 15.56
CA MET A 135 19.81 23.00 15.02
C MET A 135 21.18 23.64 15.22
N LEU A 136 21.25 24.97 15.18
CA LEU A 136 22.49 25.76 15.23
C LEU A 136 22.76 26.41 16.62
N ALA A 137 21.88 26.11 17.59
CA ALA A 137 21.96 26.72 18.90
C ALA A 137 23.30 26.46 19.60
N ASP A 138 23.88 27.48 20.17
CA ASP A 138 25.16 27.42 20.91
C ASP A 138 26.38 26.93 20.12
N ILE A 139 26.33 26.95 18.77
CA ILE A 139 27.43 26.49 17.91
C ILE A 139 28.75 27.24 18.20
N ASN A 140 28.67 28.47 18.69
CA ASN A 140 29.82 29.32 19.03
C ASN A 140 30.37 29.05 20.42
N LYS A 141 29.86 28.07 21.17
CA LYS A 141 30.28 27.72 22.53
C LYS A 141 31.09 26.40 22.59
N ASP A 142 31.85 26.12 21.54
CA ASP A 142 32.66 24.88 21.44
C ASP A 142 31.89 23.60 21.68
N THR A 143 30.62 23.56 21.26
CA THR A 143 29.70 22.45 21.45
C THR A 143 29.97 21.28 20.52
N VAL A 144 30.54 21.53 19.36
CA VAL A 144 30.85 20.56 18.30
C VAL A 144 32.25 20.76 17.75
N ASP A 145 32.80 19.74 17.11
CA ASP A 145 34.10 19.81 16.49
C ASP A 145 34.04 20.51 15.13
N PHE A 146 35.08 21.30 14.85
CA PHE A 146 35.28 21.96 13.57
C PHE A 146 36.49 21.30 12.85
N ALA A 147 36.31 21.10 11.55
CA ALA A 147 37.36 20.63 10.66
C ALA A 147 37.73 21.72 9.66
N PRO A 148 38.96 21.72 9.09
CA PRO A 148 39.30 22.57 7.95
C PRO A 148 38.35 22.25 6.77
N ASN A 149 38.03 23.27 6.00
CA ASN A 149 37.31 23.11 4.73
C ASN A 149 38.25 22.51 3.65
N PHE A 150 37.79 22.40 2.40
CA PHE A 150 38.52 21.76 1.30
C PHE A 150 39.83 22.40 0.91
N ASP A 151 40.03 23.69 1.19
CA ASP A 151 41.23 24.48 0.86
C ASP A 151 42.00 24.95 2.13
N GLU A 152 41.59 24.52 3.31
CA GLU A 152 42.14 24.85 4.61
C GLU A 152 42.11 26.34 4.99
N THR A 153 41.34 27.18 4.27
CA THR A 153 41.19 28.60 4.56
C THR A 153 40.15 28.90 5.61
N GLU A 154 39.13 28.07 5.72
CA GLU A 154 37.99 28.23 6.66
C GLU A 154 37.80 26.96 7.49
N LYS A 155 36.99 27.06 8.52
CA LYS A 155 36.57 25.91 9.35
C LYS A 155 35.10 25.68 9.20
N GLU A 156 34.70 24.40 9.08
CA GLU A 156 33.31 23.95 9.03
C GLU A 156 32.99 23.01 10.18
N PRO A 157 31.77 23.00 10.70
CA PRO A 157 31.37 22.07 11.74
C PRO A 157 31.22 20.65 11.17
N THR A 158 31.76 19.67 11.90
CA THR A 158 31.62 18.25 11.51
C THR A 158 30.19 17.73 11.71
N VAL A 159 29.47 18.34 12.65
CA VAL A 159 28.07 18.05 13.02
C VAL A 159 27.46 19.32 13.64
N LEU A 160 26.13 19.46 13.58
CA LEU A 160 25.45 20.56 14.29
C LEU A 160 25.02 20.14 15.69
N PRO A 161 24.84 21.11 16.64
CA PRO A 161 24.38 20.83 18.01
C PRO A 161 23.01 20.13 18.08
N SER A 162 22.07 20.50 17.18
CA SER A 162 20.80 19.83 16.96
C SER A 162 19.97 19.55 18.22
N ARG A 163 19.33 20.58 18.80
CA ARG A 163 18.53 20.47 20.05
C ARG A 163 17.30 19.57 19.94
N TYR A 164 16.98 19.03 18.76
CA TYR A 164 15.92 18.06 18.56
C TYR A 164 16.38 16.95 17.60
N PRO A 165 15.82 15.74 17.63
CA PRO A 165 16.28 14.60 16.85
C PRO A 165 15.84 14.70 15.37
N ASN A 166 16.49 15.62 14.63
CA ASN A 166 16.13 15.99 13.27
C ASN A 166 16.10 14.79 12.30
N LEU A 167 16.98 13.80 12.48
CA LEU A 167 17.00 12.62 11.62
C LEU A 167 15.65 11.88 11.58
N LEU A 168 15.00 11.72 12.72
CA LEU A 168 13.69 11.08 12.80
C LEU A 168 12.56 12.06 12.48
N VAL A 169 12.69 13.32 12.90
CA VAL A 169 11.64 14.33 12.72
C VAL A 169 11.43 14.67 11.25
N ASN A 170 12.48 14.90 10.48
CA ASN A 170 12.40 15.23 9.06
C ASN A 170 12.64 14.04 8.14
N GLY A 171 13.23 12.96 8.66
CA GLY A 171 13.63 11.84 7.82
C GLY A 171 14.70 12.20 6.80
N THR A 172 15.06 11.25 5.95
CA THR A 172 15.98 11.49 4.84
C THR A 172 15.94 10.35 3.82
N THR A 173 16.22 10.66 2.57
CA THR A 173 16.42 9.67 1.52
C THR A 173 17.78 9.88 0.87
N GLY A 174 18.51 8.82 0.55
CA GLY A 174 19.83 8.94 -0.08
C GLY A 174 20.28 7.64 -0.70
N ILE A 175 20.93 7.74 -1.86
CA ILE A 175 21.48 6.61 -2.61
C ILE A 175 23.00 6.75 -2.63
N ALA A 176 23.70 5.84 -1.98
CA ALA A 176 25.14 5.72 -1.97
C ALA A 176 25.59 4.53 -2.85
N VAL A 177 26.90 4.28 -2.91
CA VAL A 177 27.42 3.12 -3.61
C VAL A 177 27.20 1.84 -2.78
N GLY A 178 26.41 0.92 -3.32
CA GLY A 178 26.14 -0.37 -2.67
C GLY A 178 25.12 -0.31 -1.51
N MET A 179 24.62 0.86 -1.14
CA MET A 179 23.63 1.02 -0.06
C MET A 179 22.76 2.26 -0.28
N ALA A 180 21.61 2.27 0.36
CA ALA A 180 20.70 3.41 0.35
C ALA A 180 20.10 3.63 1.74
N THR A 181 19.75 4.86 2.06
CA THR A 181 18.98 5.22 3.24
C THR A 181 17.60 5.71 2.84
N ASN A 182 16.58 5.37 3.62
CA ASN A 182 15.22 5.85 3.43
C ASN A 182 14.51 5.87 4.79
N ILE A 183 14.71 6.95 5.52
CA ILE A 183 14.18 7.14 6.88
C ILE A 183 12.95 8.04 6.77
N PRO A 184 11.75 7.57 7.18
CA PRO A 184 10.55 8.38 7.12
C PRO A 184 10.56 9.51 8.16
N PRO A 185 9.85 10.62 7.89
CA PRO A 185 9.64 11.68 8.87
C PRO A 185 8.63 11.27 9.95
N HIS A 186 8.69 11.92 11.12
CA HIS A 186 7.84 11.67 12.27
C HIS A 186 7.34 12.95 12.92
N ASN A 187 6.30 12.84 13.73
CA ASN A 187 5.79 13.96 14.52
C ASN A 187 6.79 14.37 15.60
N LEU A 188 7.05 15.68 15.74
CA LEU A 188 8.04 16.21 16.67
C LEU A 188 7.74 15.84 18.12
N SER A 189 6.49 15.98 18.56
CA SER A 189 6.08 15.67 19.94
C SER A 189 6.27 14.20 20.27
N GLU A 190 5.90 13.30 19.35
CA GLU A 190 6.07 11.85 19.57
C GLU A 190 7.55 11.47 19.73
N VAL A 191 8.43 12.04 18.89
CA VAL A 191 9.87 11.73 18.96
C VAL A 191 10.50 12.35 20.19
N ILE A 192 10.14 13.59 20.56
CA ILE A 192 10.64 14.23 21.77
C ILE A 192 10.19 13.45 23.00
N ASN A 193 8.91 13.06 23.08
CA ASN A 193 8.39 12.28 24.21
C ASN A 193 9.08 10.92 24.34
N ALA A 194 9.48 10.30 23.22
CA ALA A 194 10.30 9.08 23.26
C ALA A 194 11.71 9.34 23.84
N VAL A 195 12.38 10.45 23.45
CA VAL A 195 13.66 10.84 24.05
C VAL A 195 13.50 11.12 25.55
N VAL A 196 12.47 11.87 25.94
CA VAL A 196 12.17 12.15 27.35
C VAL A 196 11.98 10.86 28.14
N ARG A 197 11.27 9.88 27.57
CA ARG A 197 11.08 8.57 28.20
C ARG A 197 12.43 7.84 28.41
N ILE A 198 13.33 7.88 27.45
CA ILE A 198 14.68 7.31 27.58
C ILE A 198 15.45 8.03 28.70
N ILE A 199 15.36 9.37 28.77
CA ILE A 199 15.98 10.17 29.83
C ILE A 199 15.42 9.78 31.21
N ASP A 200 14.11 9.71 31.33
CA ASP A 200 13.44 9.34 32.59
C ASP A 200 13.83 7.93 33.04
N ASN A 201 13.86 6.95 32.12
CA ASN A 201 14.34 5.60 32.40
C ASN A 201 15.82 5.59 32.85
N LYS A 202 16.69 6.40 32.19
CA LYS A 202 18.12 6.50 32.58
C LYS A 202 18.31 7.13 33.96
N ILE A 203 17.53 8.14 34.32
CA ILE A 203 17.53 8.74 35.66
C ILE A 203 17.07 7.73 36.73
N GLU A 204 16.06 6.90 36.38
CA GLU A 204 15.54 5.84 37.24
C GLU A 204 16.36 4.54 37.22
N GLU A 205 17.45 4.50 36.46
CA GLU A 205 18.32 3.33 36.26
C GLU A 205 17.59 2.10 35.69
N LYS A 206 16.64 2.34 34.79
CA LYS A 206 15.87 1.35 34.05
C LYS A 206 16.35 1.24 32.59
N GLU A 207 16.26 0.05 32.00
CA GLU A 207 16.52 -0.14 30.58
C GLU A 207 15.29 0.26 29.76
N SER A 208 15.51 1.01 28.69
CA SER A 208 14.46 1.34 27.72
C SER A 208 14.26 0.21 26.74
N THR A 209 13.02 -0.02 26.31
CA THR A 209 12.67 -1.07 25.38
C THR A 209 12.16 -0.52 24.05
N ILE A 210 12.29 -1.31 22.97
CA ILE A 210 11.77 -0.94 21.65
C ILE A 210 10.24 -0.82 21.68
N ASP A 211 9.56 -1.68 22.44
CA ASP A 211 8.09 -1.64 22.54
C ASP A 211 7.60 -0.35 23.18
N GLU A 212 8.26 0.17 24.21
CA GLU A 212 7.94 1.50 24.77
C GLU A 212 8.08 2.61 23.72
N MET A 213 9.10 2.53 22.87
CA MET A 213 9.29 3.53 21.81
C MET A 213 8.20 3.44 20.73
N ILE A 214 7.75 2.23 20.39
CA ILE A 214 6.64 2.00 19.44
C ILE A 214 5.31 2.51 19.99
N ASP A 215 5.08 2.40 21.29
CA ASP A 215 3.85 2.89 21.92
C ASP A 215 3.77 4.43 21.92
N ILE A 216 4.92 5.11 22.02
CA ILE A 216 5.01 6.57 22.00
C ILE A 216 5.05 7.10 20.55
N ILE A 217 5.96 6.56 19.71
CA ILE A 217 6.08 6.90 18.30
C ILE A 217 5.17 5.97 17.50
N LYS A 218 3.94 6.37 17.29
CA LYS A 218 2.89 5.55 16.67
C LYS A 218 3.23 5.13 15.24
N GLY A 219 4.05 5.91 14.54
CA GLY A 219 4.47 5.65 13.15
C GLY A 219 4.97 6.90 12.45
N PRO A 220 5.39 6.79 11.19
CA PRO A 220 5.74 7.94 10.36
C PRO A 220 4.63 8.98 10.30
N ASP A 221 5.02 10.24 10.15
CA ASP A 221 4.12 11.38 9.98
C ASP A 221 4.57 12.18 8.75
N PHE A 222 3.99 11.85 7.59
CA PHE A 222 4.40 12.41 6.32
C PHE A 222 3.89 13.85 6.14
N PRO A 223 4.70 14.75 5.56
CA PRO A 223 4.29 16.14 5.32
C PRO A 223 3.06 16.26 4.43
N THR A 224 2.82 15.30 3.54
CA THR A 224 1.67 15.24 2.63
C THR A 224 0.44 14.58 3.21
N GLY A 225 0.45 14.21 4.50
CA GLY A 225 -0.66 13.51 5.16
C GLY A 225 -0.80 12.05 4.74
N ALA A 226 -1.92 11.69 4.14
CA ALA A 226 -2.28 10.34 3.72
C ALA A 226 -2.52 9.35 4.88
N HIS A 227 -2.85 8.10 4.57
CA HIS A 227 -3.14 7.07 5.56
C HIS A 227 -2.15 5.91 5.47
N ILE A 228 -1.69 5.43 6.61
CA ILE A 228 -0.89 4.21 6.72
C ILE A 228 -1.83 3.02 6.93
N LEU A 229 -1.62 1.93 6.18
CA LEU A 229 -2.38 0.69 6.28
C LEU A 229 -1.67 -0.29 7.20
N GLY A 230 -2.31 -0.59 8.33
CA GLY A 230 -1.83 -1.55 9.32
C GLY A 230 -0.55 -1.13 10.04
N LEU A 231 -0.26 -1.75 11.17
CA LEU A 231 0.89 -1.41 12.02
C LEU A 231 2.08 -2.38 11.88
N ARG A 232 1.89 -3.50 11.17
CA ARG A 232 2.91 -4.55 11.07
C ARG A 232 4.22 -4.05 10.43
N GLY A 233 4.10 -3.29 9.32
CA GLY A 233 5.28 -2.76 8.62
C GLY A 233 6.05 -1.73 9.44
N ILE A 234 5.36 -0.94 10.27
CA ILE A 234 5.96 0.01 11.22
C ILE A 234 6.75 -0.74 12.28
N ARG A 235 6.11 -1.74 12.93
CA ARG A 235 6.77 -2.54 13.97
C ARG A 235 8.02 -3.24 13.45
N GLU A 236 7.96 -3.83 12.26
CA GLU A 236 9.11 -4.45 11.60
C GLU A 236 10.23 -3.42 11.37
N ALA A 237 9.90 -2.25 10.82
CA ALA A 237 10.86 -1.19 10.55
C ALA A 237 11.54 -0.68 11.82
N TYR A 238 10.80 -0.45 12.89
CA TYR A 238 11.33 0.08 14.16
C TYR A 238 12.14 -0.94 14.94
N THR A 239 11.84 -2.23 14.79
CA THR A 239 12.60 -3.30 15.47
C THR A 239 13.89 -3.65 14.72
N THR A 240 13.85 -3.71 13.39
CA THR A 240 14.97 -4.23 12.58
C THR A 240 15.74 -3.16 11.81
N GLY A 241 15.24 -1.94 11.76
CA GLY A 241 15.73 -0.86 10.90
C GLY A 241 15.29 -0.99 9.43
N ARG A 242 14.49 -2.02 9.09
CA ARG A 242 13.97 -2.24 7.73
C ARG A 242 12.52 -2.69 7.78
N GLY A 243 11.70 -2.16 6.86
CA GLY A 243 10.29 -2.53 6.80
C GLY A 243 9.60 -1.97 5.57
N LYS A 244 8.37 -2.41 5.34
CA LYS A 244 7.52 -1.95 4.24
C LYS A 244 6.23 -1.37 4.82
N ILE A 245 6.02 -0.09 4.62
CA ILE A 245 4.84 0.64 5.10
C ILE A 245 3.98 0.98 3.88
N LYS A 246 2.76 0.45 3.83
CA LYS A 246 1.79 0.81 2.80
C LYS A 246 1.17 2.17 3.16
N VAL A 247 1.19 3.10 2.22
CA VAL A 247 0.60 4.44 2.37
C VAL A 247 -0.45 4.62 1.28
N ARG A 248 -1.63 5.08 1.67
CA ARG A 248 -2.79 5.27 0.78
C ARG A 248 -3.23 6.73 0.81
N ALA A 249 -3.55 7.28 -0.35
CA ALA A 249 -4.14 8.60 -0.51
C ALA A 249 -5.44 8.76 0.29
N VAL A 250 -5.73 9.95 0.75
CA VAL A 250 -7.05 10.28 1.29
C VAL A 250 -7.99 10.53 0.13
N SER A 251 -9.08 9.77 0.07
CA SER A 251 -10.07 9.88 -0.99
C SER A 251 -11.48 9.71 -0.45
N GLU A 252 -12.42 10.45 -1.03
CA GLU A 252 -13.83 10.40 -0.70
C GLU A 252 -14.66 10.15 -1.96
N ILE A 253 -15.77 9.42 -1.80
CA ILE A 253 -16.73 9.19 -2.86
C ILE A 253 -17.92 10.11 -2.62
N GLU A 254 -18.14 11.04 -3.54
CA GLU A 254 -19.27 11.96 -3.50
C GLU A 254 -20.33 11.61 -4.55
N ALA A 255 -21.61 11.59 -4.13
CA ALA A 255 -22.72 11.46 -5.06
C ALA A 255 -23.02 12.79 -5.75
N MET A 256 -23.20 12.76 -7.07
CA MET A 256 -23.56 13.93 -7.88
C MET A 256 -25.08 14.01 -8.11
N PRO A 257 -25.67 15.22 -8.30
CA PRO A 257 -27.10 15.38 -8.50
C PRO A 257 -27.69 14.61 -9.69
N ASN A 258 -26.89 14.24 -10.67
CA ASN A 258 -27.27 13.48 -11.85
C ASN A 258 -27.25 11.96 -11.66
N GLY A 259 -27.05 11.46 -10.42
CA GLY A 259 -26.96 10.03 -10.08
C GLY A 259 -25.64 9.38 -10.49
N LYS A 260 -24.62 10.16 -10.82
CA LYS A 260 -23.24 9.73 -10.98
C LYS A 260 -22.51 9.85 -9.64
N ASN A 261 -21.38 9.19 -9.53
CA ASN A 261 -20.43 9.37 -8.43
C ASN A 261 -19.14 10.01 -8.95
N ARG A 262 -18.44 10.71 -8.06
CA ARG A 262 -17.06 11.17 -8.29
C ARG A 262 -16.18 10.77 -7.12
N ILE A 263 -14.93 10.49 -7.41
CA ILE A 263 -13.89 10.26 -6.40
C ILE A 263 -13.09 11.54 -6.30
N ILE A 264 -12.94 12.05 -5.09
CA ILE A 264 -12.14 13.23 -4.77
C ILE A 264 -10.94 12.78 -3.98
N VAL A 265 -9.72 13.16 -4.42
CA VAL A 265 -8.48 12.87 -3.74
C VAL A 265 -7.93 14.19 -3.19
N THR A 266 -7.73 14.24 -1.86
CA THR A 266 -7.29 15.44 -1.14
C THR A 266 -5.86 15.34 -0.61
N GLU A 267 -5.33 14.12 -0.43
CA GLU A 267 -3.96 13.90 0.02
C GLU A 267 -3.33 12.73 -0.74
N LEU A 268 -2.03 12.81 -1.00
CA LEU A 268 -1.27 11.80 -1.72
C LEU A 268 -0.19 11.18 -0.85
N PRO A 269 0.20 9.91 -1.12
CA PRO A 269 1.34 9.30 -0.47
C PRO A 269 2.61 10.14 -0.67
N TYR A 270 3.47 10.14 0.34
CA TYR A 270 4.72 10.89 0.35
C TYR A 270 5.61 10.55 -0.86
N LEU A 271 6.23 11.56 -1.46
CA LEU A 271 7.08 11.50 -2.66
C LEU A 271 6.34 11.15 -3.97
N VAL A 272 5.02 11.10 -3.98
CA VAL A 272 4.24 10.93 -5.22
C VAL A 272 4.11 12.25 -5.96
N ASN A 273 4.39 12.22 -7.26
CA ASN A 273 4.19 13.34 -8.16
C ASN A 273 2.73 13.36 -8.67
N LYS A 274 1.97 14.42 -8.36
CA LYS A 274 0.55 14.54 -8.67
C LYS A 274 0.28 14.52 -10.18
N ALA A 275 1.03 15.27 -10.98
CA ALA A 275 0.84 15.33 -12.43
C ALA A 275 1.08 13.97 -13.11
N LYS A 276 2.17 13.26 -12.74
CA LYS A 276 2.45 11.91 -13.25
C LYS A 276 1.42 10.88 -12.82
N LEU A 277 0.85 11.03 -11.62
CA LEU A 277 -0.25 10.19 -11.16
C LEU A 277 -1.49 10.38 -12.02
N ILE A 278 -1.87 11.64 -12.33
CA ILE A 278 -3.00 11.98 -13.19
C ILE A 278 -2.79 11.44 -14.60
N GLU A 279 -1.60 11.61 -15.18
CA GLU A 279 -1.23 11.02 -16.47
C GLU A 279 -1.38 9.49 -16.46
N LYS A 280 -0.91 8.84 -15.39
CA LYS A 280 -1.01 7.38 -15.25
C LYS A 280 -2.44 6.89 -15.18
N ILE A 281 -3.33 7.60 -14.48
CA ILE A 281 -4.75 7.30 -14.45
C ILE A 281 -5.35 7.44 -15.88
N ALA A 282 -5.02 8.51 -16.58
CA ALA A 282 -5.49 8.74 -17.96
C ALA A 282 -5.02 7.64 -18.94
N GLU A 283 -3.75 7.18 -18.82
CA GLU A 283 -3.23 6.04 -19.58
C GLU A 283 -4.04 4.76 -19.33
N LEU A 284 -4.30 4.42 -18.05
CA LEU A 284 -5.06 3.22 -17.69
C LEU A 284 -6.49 3.23 -18.22
N VAL A 285 -7.11 4.40 -18.32
CA VAL A 285 -8.43 4.60 -18.95
C VAL A 285 -8.32 4.41 -20.46
N LYS A 286 -7.34 5.03 -21.12
CA LYS A 286 -7.09 4.91 -22.56
C LYS A 286 -6.83 3.45 -22.98
N ASP A 287 -6.05 2.73 -22.16
CA ASP A 287 -5.70 1.32 -22.39
C ASP A 287 -6.84 0.35 -21.99
N LYS A 288 -7.99 0.88 -21.55
CA LYS A 288 -9.16 0.10 -21.09
C LYS A 288 -8.85 -0.88 -19.95
N ARG A 289 -7.80 -0.60 -19.16
CA ARG A 289 -7.48 -1.38 -17.96
C ARG A 289 -8.35 -0.98 -16.77
N ILE A 290 -8.79 0.29 -16.74
CA ILE A 290 -9.82 0.80 -15.83
C ILE A 290 -10.91 1.41 -16.71
N ASP A 291 -12.09 0.78 -16.74
CA ASP A 291 -13.28 1.30 -17.43
C ASP A 291 -14.21 1.96 -16.41
N GLY A 292 -14.98 2.97 -16.85
CA GLY A 292 -15.98 3.63 -16.02
C GLY A 292 -15.62 5.04 -15.56
N ILE A 293 -14.42 5.55 -15.85
CA ILE A 293 -14.03 6.94 -15.62
C ILE A 293 -14.46 7.78 -16.84
N THR A 294 -15.18 8.88 -16.60
CA THR A 294 -15.68 9.78 -17.67
C THR A 294 -14.90 11.08 -17.79
N ASP A 295 -14.34 11.56 -16.68
CA ASP A 295 -13.55 12.79 -16.64
C ASP A 295 -12.52 12.75 -15.52
N LEU A 296 -11.41 13.45 -15.72
CA LEU A 296 -10.30 13.52 -14.78
C LEU A 296 -9.77 14.96 -14.78
N ARG A 297 -9.89 15.64 -13.64
CA ARG A 297 -9.50 17.05 -13.49
C ARG A 297 -8.65 17.25 -12.25
N ASP A 298 -7.72 18.20 -12.36
CA ASP A 298 -7.01 18.77 -11.22
C ASP A 298 -7.66 20.12 -10.86
N GLU A 299 -8.31 20.15 -9.71
CA GLU A 299 -8.96 21.35 -9.14
C GLU A 299 -8.16 21.92 -7.96
N SER A 300 -6.89 21.50 -7.79
CA SER A 300 -6.04 21.98 -6.71
C SER A 300 -5.84 23.49 -6.77
N ASN A 301 -5.93 24.14 -5.62
CA ASN A 301 -5.79 25.59 -5.49
C ASN A 301 -5.00 25.95 -4.22
N ARG A 302 -5.05 27.20 -3.76
CA ARG A 302 -4.38 27.66 -2.54
C ARG A 302 -4.98 27.11 -1.24
N GLU A 303 -6.20 26.58 -1.31
CA GLU A 303 -6.90 25.97 -0.16
C GLU A 303 -6.48 24.51 0.04
N GLY A 304 -5.92 23.87 -1.01
CA GLY A 304 -5.43 22.51 -0.90
C GLY A 304 -5.44 21.74 -2.22
N MET A 305 -5.02 20.49 -2.11
CA MET A 305 -5.03 19.53 -3.21
C MET A 305 -6.46 18.99 -3.42
N ARG A 306 -6.88 18.94 -4.68
CA ARG A 306 -8.18 18.38 -5.07
C ARG A 306 -8.09 17.76 -6.46
N VAL A 307 -7.95 16.46 -6.56
CA VAL A 307 -8.05 15.72 -7.82
C VAL A 307 -9.43 15.10 -7.92
N VAL A 308 -10.15 15.38 -9.00
CA VAL A 308 -11.53 14.94 -9.22
C VAL A 308 -11.58 13.92 -10.34
N ILE A 309 -12.14 12.73 -10.05
CA ILE A 309 -12.32 11.62 -10.98
C ILE A 309 -13.81 11.34 -11.09
N GLU A 310 -14.44 11.73 -12.21
CA GLU A 310 -15.86 11.48 -12.44
C GLU A 310 -16.11 10.09 -13.01
N LEU A 311 -17.12 9.44 -12.50
CA LEU A 311 -17.46 8.07 -12.88
C LEU A 311 -18.72 8.01 -13.75
N ARG A 312 -18.85 6.94 -14.53
CA ARG A 312 -20.08 6.57 -15.23
C ARG A 312 -21.13 6.13 -14.19
N ARG A 313 -22.43 6.28 -14.54
CA ARG A 313 -23.54 5.94 -13.65
C ARG A 313 -23.64 4.44 -13.33
N ASP A 314 -23.23 3.59 -14.25
CA ASP A 314 -23.36 2.12 -14.21
C ASP A 314 -22.20 1.40 -13.50
N VAL A 315 -21.27 2.13 -12.86
CA VAL A 315 -20.11 1.54 -12.20
C VAL A 315 -20.12 1.73 -10.70
N ASN A 316 -19.65 0.75 -9.97
CA ASN A 316 -19.44 0.86 -8.54
C ASN A 316 -18.16 1.67 -8.24
N ALA A 317 -18.34 2.81 -7.55
CA ALA A 317 -17.24 3.72 -7.25
C ALA A 317 -16.15 3.08 -6.36
N GLY A 318 -16.52 2.22 -5.40
CA GLY A 318 -15.58 1.51 -4.55
C GLY A 318 -14.68 0.55 -5.34
N VAL A 319 -15.25 -0.17 -6.33
CA VAL A 319 -14.48 -1.08 -7.21
C VAL A 319 -13.48 -0.29 -8.06
N ILE A 320 -13.89 0.86 -8.60
CA ILE A 320 -12.97 1.72 -9.38
C ILE A 320 -11.86 2.26 -8.48
N LEU A 321 -12.20 2.73 -7.29
CA LEU A 321 -11.23 3.24 -6.31
C LEU A 321 -10.19 2.15 -5.92
N ASN A 322 -10.64 0.92 -5.65
CA ASN A 322 -9.73 -0.20 -5.38
C ASN A 322 -8.80 -0.52 -6.56
N ARG A 323 -9.31 -0.47 -7.78
CA ARG A 323 -8.47 -0.64 -8.97
C ARG A 323 -7.44 0.47 -9.13
N LEU A 324 -7.83 1.71 -8.80
CA LEU A 324 -6.90 2.84 -8.77
C LEU A 324 -5.81 2.63 -7.73
N TYR A 325 -6.12 2.18 -6.50
CA TYR A 325 -5.12 1.82 -5.49
C TYR A 325 -4.18 0.71 -5.95
N LYS A 326 -4.69 -0.29 -6.67
CA LYS A 326 -3.90 -1.45 -7.12
C LYS A 326 -2.98 -1.14 -8.32
N HIS A 327 -3.34 -0.17 -9.16
CA HIS A 327 -2.64 0.09 -10.42
C HIS A 327 -1.97 1.45 -10.53
N THR A 328 -2.10 2.30 -9.52
CA THR A 328 -1.53 3.66 -9.49
C THR A 328 -0.86 3.95 -8.16
N GLN A 329 -0.17 5.08 -8.09
CA GLN A 329 0.48 5.57 -6.87
C GLN A 329 -0.49 6.24 -5.87
N LEU A 330 -1.81 6.08 -6.03
CA LEU A 330 -2.77 6.39 -4.96
C LEU A 330 -2.58 5.49 -3.73
N GLN A 331 -1.95 4.34 -3.91
CA GLN A 331 -1.41 3.53 -2.84
C GLN A 331 0.02 3.14 -3.20
N GLU A 332 0.97 3.45 -2.33
CA GLU A 332 2.39 3.20 -2.55
C GLU A 332 3.01 2.52 -1.32
N THR A 333 4.10 1.81 -1.52
CA THR A 333 4.84 1.18 -0.43
C THR A 333 6.10 1.97 -0.14
N PHE A 334 6.17 2.59 1.04
CA PHE A 334 7.37 3.22 1.54
C PHE A 334 8.31 2.14 2.12
N GLY A 335 9.41 1.89 1.43
CA GLY A 335 10.43 0.93 1.89
C GLY A 335 11.38 1.58 2.89
N VAL A 336 11.17 1.33 4.19
CA VAL A 336 12.02 1.86 5.26
C VAL A 336 13.38 1.18 5.25
N ASN A 337 14.44 1.99 5.33
CA ASN A 337 15.81 1.55 5.57
C ASN A 337 16.52 2.60 6.43
N MET A 338 16.63 2.33 7.73
CA MET A 338 17.13 3.24 8.74
C MET A 338 18.66 3.17 8.82
N LEU A 339 19.32 3.54 7.70
CA LEU A 339 20.77 3.56 7.55
C LEU A 339 21.30 4.98 7.81
N ALA A 340 22.21 5.13 8.75
CA ALA A 340 22.89 6.39 9.06
C ALA A 340 24.38 6.19 9.37
N LEU A 341 25.13 7.28 9.36
CA LEU A 341 26.54 7.27 9.73
C LEU A 341 26.69 7.38 11.25
N VAL A 342 27.34 6.40 11.84
CA VAL A 342 27.79 6.37 13.23
C VAL A 342 29.32 6.38 13.24
N ASN A 343 29.94 7.45 13.68
CA ASN A 343 31.40 7.64 13.62
C ASN A 343 31.98 7.37 12.22
N ASN A 344 31.36 7.98 11.20
CA ASN A 344 31.68 7.82 9.77
C ASN A 344 31.51 6.40 9.20
N GLN A 345 30.88 5.48 9.93
CA GLN A 345 30.57 4.13 9.47
C GLN A 345 29.07 3.97 9.23
N PRO A 346 28.65 3.45 8.05
CA PRO A 346 27.23 3.23 7.77
C PRO A 346 26.71 2.05 8.60
N LYS A 347 25.63 2.27 9.34
CA LYS A 347 24.95 1.24 10.14
C LYS A 347 23.43 1.32 9.95
N VAL A 348 22.79 0.16 9.83
CA VAL A 348 21.34 0.05 9.93
C VAL A 348 20.98 -0.05 11.41
N LEU A 349 20.11 0.83 11.87
CA LEU A 349 19.79 1.01 13.29
C LEU A 349 18.28 0.80 13.51
N ASN A 350 17.90 0.30 14.66
CA ASN A 350 16.52 0.32 15.13
C ASN A 350 16.16 1.70 15.73
N ILE A 351 14.89 1.93 16.02
CA ILE A 351 14.44 3.25 16.49
C ILE A 351 15.04 3.63 17.85
N LEU A 352 15.15 2.67 18.77
CA LEU A 352 15.74 2.91 20.10
C LEU A 352 17.21 3.31 19.96
N GLN A 353 18.00 2.60 19.16
CA GLN A 353 19.41 2.94 18.94
C GLN A 353 19.59 4.34 18.35
N MET A 354 18.69 4.75 17.43
CA MET A 354 18.74 6.11 16.87
C MET A 354 18.54 7.17 17.92
N LEU A 355 17.57 6.97 18.82
CA LEU A 355 17.29 7.89 19.91
C LEU A 355 18.43 7.91 20.96
N GLU A 356 19.01 6.76 21.26
CA GLU A 356 20.16 6.66 22.17
C GLU A 356 21.40 7.38 21.62
N TYR A 357 21.73 7.23 20.33
CA TYR A 357 22.83 7.97 19.72
C TYR A 357 22.58 9.47 19.70
N TYR A 358 21.33 9.89 19.47
CA TYR A 358 20.95 11.29 19.57
C TYR A 358 21.12 11.80 21.00
N LEU A 359 20.64 11.06 22.02
CA LEU A 359 20.78 11.45 23.42
C LEU A 359 22.25 11.57 23.83
N ALA A 360 23.08 10.59 23.46
CA ALA A 360 24.53 10.64 23.72
C ALA A 360 25.19 11.88 23.08
N HIS A 361 24.74 12.29 21.88
CA HIS A 361 25.20 13.54 21.28
C HIS A 361 24.78 14.77 22.08
N GLN A 362 23.55 14.79 22.61
CA GLN A 362 23.08 15.89 23.45
C GLN A 362 23.84 15.96 24.79
N GLU A 363 24.17 14.83 25.40
CA GLU A 363 25.02 14.77 26.59
C GLU A 363 26.39 15.39 26.34
N ASP A 364 27.02 15.14 25.18
CA ASP A 364 28.29 15.77 24.82
C ASP A 364 28.14 17.25 24.55
N VAL A 365 27.14 17.68 23.77
CA VAL A 365 26.87 19.08 23.44
C VAL A 365 26.61 19.91 24.69
N VAL A 366 25.76 19.45 25.61
CA VAL A 366 25.42 20.17 26.83
C VAL A 366 26.60 20.18 27.81
N THR A 367 27.35 19.10 27.87
CA THR A 367 28.59 19.03 28.71
C THR A 367 29.60 20.05 28.21
N ARG A 368 29.88 20.09 26.89
CA ARG A 368 30.85 21.03 26.29
C ARG A 368 30.39 22.48 26.44
N ARG A 369 29.12 22.78 26.21
CA ARG A 369 28.53 24.09 26.43
C ARG A 369 28.67 24.53 27.88
N THR A 370 28.31 23.62 28.82
CA THR A 370 28.43 23.92 30.25
C THR A 370 29.84 24.19 30.69
N LYS A 371 30.83 23.44 30.15
CA LYS A 371 32.27 23.71 30.39
C LYS A 371 32.68 25.06 29.85
N TYR A 372 32.24 25.42 28.64
CA TYR A 372 32.52 26.71 28.04
C TYR A 372 31.96 27.87 28.87
N ASP A 373 30.67 27.77 29.25
CA ASP A 373 29.97 28.79 30.04
C ASP A 373 30.60 28.90 31.47
N LEU A 374 31.00 27.74 32.06
CA LEU A 374 31.71 27.71 33.33
C LEU A 374 33.07 28.41 33.26
N ASN A 375 33.84 28.15 32.21
CA ASN A 375 35.15 28.78 32.03
C ASN A 375 34.99 30.29 31.84
N LYS A 376 34.01 30.72 31.03
CA LYS A 376 33.71 32.16 30.86
C LYS A 376 33.24 32.82 32.16
N ALA A 377 32.40 32.15 32.92
CA ALA A 377 31.96 32.65 34.22
C ALA A 377 33.14 32.75 35.22
N LYS A 378 34.06 31.76 35.25
CA LYS A 378 35.28 31.78 36.10
C LYS A 378 36.23 32.90 35.67
N GLU A 379 36.48 33.03 34.34
CA GLU A 379 37.32 34.12 33.81
C GLU A 379 36.76 35.49 34.23
N ARG A 380 35.44 35.70 34.12
CA ARG A 380 34.80 36.96 34.50
C ARG A 380 34.80 37.20 36.00
N ALA A 381 34.47 36.18 36.79
CA ALA A 381 34.50 36.21 38.25
C ALA A 381 35.90 36.54 38.77
N HIS A 382 36.96 35.96 38.18
CA HIS A 382 38.34 36.20 38.51
C HIS A 382 38.74 37.68 38.28
N ILE A 383 38.27 38.31 37.18
CA ILE A 383 38.46 39.73 36.91
C ILE A 383 37.73 40.60 37.96
N LEU A 384 36.47 40.25 38.28
CA LEU A 384 35.67 40.99 39.25
C LEU A 384 36.25 40.92 40.67
N GLU A 385 36.76 39.77 41.07
CA GLU A 385 37.45 39.58 42.33
C GLU A 385 38.65 40.54 42.44
N GLY A 386 39.48 40.64 41.43
CA GLY A 386 40.58 41.61 41.36
C GLY A 386 40.11 43.07 41.45
N LEU A 387 38.98 43.40 40.77
CA LEU A 387 38.40 44.76 40.80
C LEU A 387 37.85 45.09 42.20
N LEU A 388 37.25 44.13 42.91
CA LEU A 388 36.74 44.32 44.28
C LEU A 388 37.90 44.52 45.25
N ILE A 389 38.99 43.72 45.17
CA ILE A 389 40.23 43.96 45.93
C ILE A 389 40.78 45.38 45.71
N ALA A 390 40.69 45.82 44.43
CA ALA A 390 41.14 47.18 44.08
C ALA A 390 40.26 48.24 44.68
N LEU A 391 38.96 48.07 44.77
CA LEU A 391 38.03 49.05 45.37
C LEU A 391 38.21 49.11 46.92
N ASP A 392 38.53 47.97 47.55
CA ASP A 392 38.82 47.92 48.99
C ASP A 392 40.14 48.65 49.36
N ASN A 393 41.09 48.75 48.39
CA ASN A 393 42.38 49.30 48.59
C ASN A 393 42.65 50.50 47.64
N ILE A 394 41.64 51.29 47.31
CA ILE A 394 41.68 52.29 46.21
C ILE A 394 42.74 53.33 46.36
N ASP A 395 43.00 53.86 47.59
CA ASP A 395 43.98 54.91 47.80
C ASP A 395 45.41 54.42 47.57
N GLU A 396 45.71 53.16 47.92
CA GLU A 396 47.02 52.62 47.76
C GLU A 396 47.26 52.24 46.27
N ILE A 397 46.24 51.77 45.58
CA ILE A 397 46.29 51.49 44.13
C ILE A 397 46.49 52.75 43.31
N ILE A 398 45.79 53.85 43.67
CA ILE A 398 46.00 55.15 43.01
C ILE A 398 47.47 55.66 43.21
N LYS A 399 48.00 55.47 44.39
CA LYS A 399 49.42 55.83 44.64
C LYS A 399 50.40 55.05 43.81
N ILE A 400 50.21 53.71 43.70
CA ILE A 400 51.05 52.81 42.88
C ILE A 400 50.92 53.20 41.39
N ILE A 401 49.73 53.40 40.86
CA ILE A 401 49.56 53.73 39.44
C ILE A 401 50.18 55.09 39.11
N ARG A 402 50.00 56.11 40.02
CA ARG A 402 50.59 57.42 39.79
C ARG A 402 52.08 57.45 39.98
N GLY A 403 52.63 56.59 40.81
CA GLY A 403 54.09 56.53 41.13
C GLY A 403 54.84 55.72 40.05
N SER A 404 54.19 54.96 39.24
CA SER A 404 54.79 54.07 38.22
C SER A 404 55.10 54.81 36.93
N ALA A 405 56.25 54.60 36.33
CA ALA A 405 56.71 55.30 35.14
C ALA A 405 55.98 54.84 33.83
N ASN A 406 55.44 53.62 33.82
CA ASN A 406 54.63 53.01 32.71
C ASN A 406 53.67 51.98 33.26
N VAL A 407 52.75 51.50 32.33
CA VAL A 407 51.71 50.54 32.68
C VAL A 407 52.30 49.16 33.11
N SER A 408 53.40 48.73 32.51
CA SER A 408 54.03 47.43 32.87
C SER A 408 54.56 47.44 34.29
N ILE A 409 55.25 48.53 34.74
CA ILE A 409 55.74 48.69 36.09
C ILE A 409 54.59 48.75 37.09
N ALA A 410 53.51 49.52 36.78
CA ALA A 410 52.30 49.59 37.60
C ALA A 410 51.70 48.18 37.79
N LYS A 411 51.58 47.41 36.74
CA LYS A 411 51.08 45.99 36.84
C LYS A 411 51.95 45.11 37.73
N GLU A 412 53.26 45.13 37.53
CA GLU A 412 54.22 44.34 38.32
C GLU A 412 54.14 44.71 39.85
N GLU A 413 54.04 45.96 40.19
CA GLU A 413 53.83 46.41 41.58
C GLU A 413 52.51 45.99 42.16
N LEU A 414 51.40 46.10 41.38
CA LEU A 414 50.10 45.65 41.84
C LEU A 414 50.08 44.14 42.05
N ILE A 415 50.66 43.34 41.14
CA ILE A 415 50.80 41.90 41.27
C ILE A 415 51.58 41.56 42.55
N LYS A 416 52.71 42.20 42.75
CA LYS A 416 53.60 41.92 43.85
C LYS A 416 52.98 42.30 45.20
N ARG A 417 52.23 43.42 45.25
CA ARG A 417 51.65 43.96 46.49
C ARG A 417 50.37 43.25 46.97
N PHE A 418 49.48 42.95 46.01
CA PHE A 418 48.15 42.40 46.30
C PHE A 418 47.97 40.93 45.93
N GLY A 419 49.01 40.25 45.33
CA GLY A 419 48.91 38.86 44.89
C GLY A 419 48.01 38.69 43.70
N LEU A 420 47.81 39.70 42.86
CA LEU A 420 46.91 39.67 41.72
C LEU A 420 47.51 38.89 40.53
N SER A 421 46.66 38.39 39.68
CA SER A 421 47.13 37.87 38.38
C SER A 421 47.38 38.99 37.37
N ASP A 422 48.13 38.71 36.30
CA ASP A 422 48.40 39.68 35.23
C ASP A 422 47.09 40.26 34.60
N VAL A 423 46.09 39.35 34.39
CA VAL A 423 44.78 39.75 33.87
C VAL A 423 44.01 40.65 34.83
N GLN A 424 44.08 40.39 36.13
CA GLN A 424 43.44 41.23 37.18
C GLN A 424 44.14 42.60 37.25
N ALA A 425 45.46 42.63 37.26
CA ALA A 425 46.24 43.85 37.28
C ALA A 425 45.96 44.70 36.01
N GLN A 426 45.84 44.08 34.85
CA GLN A 426 45.44 44.77 33.61
C GLN A 426 44.06 45.39 33.73
N ALA A 427 43.09 44.63 34.21
CA ALA A 427 41.70 45.13 34.41
C ALA A 427 41.63 46.31 35.39
N ILE A 428 42.46 46.32 36.43
CA ILE A 428 42.56 47.41 37.37
C ILE A 428 43.17 48.70 36.74
N VAL A 429 44.23 48.55 35.95
CA VAL A 429 44.86 49.70 35.27
C VAL A 429 43.91 50.28 34.19
N ASP A 430 43.11 49.47 33.53
CA ASP A 430 42.10 49.87 32.54
C ASP A 430 40.80 50.41 33.16
N MET A 431 40.69 50.40 34.51
CA MET A 431 39.46 50.75 35.20
C MET A 431 39.17 52.26 35.06
N ARG A 432 37.94 52.55 34.68
CA ARG A 432 37.46 53.95 34.50
C ARG A 432 37.15 54.56 35.82
N LEU A 433 37.45 55.90 35.99
CA LEU A 433 37.17 56.65 37.22
C LEU A 433 35.72 56.55 37.71
N ARG A 434 34.75 56.38 36.86
CA ARG A 434 33.35 56.22 37.29
C ARG A 434 33.11 54.92 38.10
N ALA A 435 33.94 53.89 37.91
CA ALA A 435 33.82 52.64 38.62
C ALA A 435 34.17 52.77 40.13
N LEU A 436 34.69 53.88 40.55
CA LEU A 436 35.03 54.16 41.93
C LEU A 436 33.85 54.65 42.75
N THR A 437 32.66 54.84 42.18
CA THR A 437 31.45 55.25 42.89
C THR A 437 30.80 54.09 43.66
N GLY A 438 30.13 54.39 44.81
CA GLY A 438 29.51 53.37 45.63
C GLY A 438 28.44 52.50 44.87
N LEU A 439 27.69 53.15 43.95
CA LEU A 439 26.69 52.43 43.12
C LEU A 439 27.32 51.41 42.14
N GLU A 440 28.48 51.72 41.57
CA GLU A 440 29.19 50.79 40.71
C GLU A 440 29.83 49.64 41.53
N ARG A 441 30.25 49.88 42.78
CA ARG A 441 30.73 48.87 43.68
C ARG A 441 29.61 47.82 43.99
N GLU A 442 28.41 48.26 44.39
CA GLU A 442 27.27 47.38 44.61
C GLU A 442 26.94 46.58 43.38
N ARG A 443 27.02 47.17 42.20
CA ARG A 443 26.78 46.47 40.96
C ARG A 443 27.81 45.37 40.68
N LEU A 444 29.09 45.65 40.90
CA LEU A 444 30.15 44.65 40.72
C LEU A 444 30.04 43.49 41.75
N GLU A 445 29.67 43.81 43.01
CA GLU A 445 29.42 42.80 44.02
C GLU A 445 28.23 41.92 43.66
N SER A 446 27.12 42.53 43.17
CA SER A 446 25.95 41.78 42.68
C SER A 446 26.31 40.87 41.53
N GLU A 447 27.02 41.39 40.47
CA GLU A 447 27.49 40.58 39.30
C GLU A 447 28.39 39.45 39.73
N TYR A 448 29.30 39.68 40.71
CA TYR A 448 30.19 38.66 41.22
C TYR A 448 29.43 37.53 41.95
N ASN A 449 28.48 37.84 42.79
CA ASN A 449 27.64 36.90 43.49
C ASN A 449 26.76 36.10 42.54
N GLU A 450 26.18 36.74 41.51
CA GLU A 450 25.44 36.05 40.46
C GLU A 450 26.34 35.04 39.68
N LEU A 451 27.57 35.43 39.39
CA LEU A 451 28.56 34.56 38.71
C LEU A 451 28.94 33.36 39.59
N LEU A 452 29.15 33.59 40.90
CA LEU A 452 29.47 32.49 41.83
C LEU A 452 28.27 31.47 41.91
N ALA A 453 27.04 31.98 41.93
CA ALA A 453 25.88 31.09 41.86
C ALA A 453 25.84 30.30 40.56
N LYS A 454 26.12 30.94 39.40
CA LYS A 454 26.20 30.26 38.08
C LYS A 454 27.32 29.23 38.04
N ILE A 455 28.50 29.57 38.59
CA ILE A 455 29.66 28.65 38.66
C ILE A 455 29.27 27.39 39.44
N SER A 456 28.65 27.56 40.63
CA SER A 456 28.18 26.46 41.46
C SER A 456 27.15 25.60 40.75
N TYR A 457 26.22 26.23 40.01
CA TYR A 457 25.21 25.55 39.19
C TYR A 457 25.87 24.72 38.08
N PHE A 458 26.79 25.30 37.30
CA PHE A 458 27.47 24.61 36.20
C PHE A 458 28.35 23.46 36.73
N GLU A 459 29.07 23.66 37.82
CA GLU A 459 29.85 22.59 38.48
C GLU A 459 28.95 21.46 38.96
N GLY A 460 27.78 21.79 39.50
CA GLY A 460 26.74 20.83 39.91
C GLY A 460 26.22 19.98 38.74
N ILE A 461 26.02 20.57 37.54
CA ILE A 461 25.61 19.85 36.32
C ILE A 461 26.74 18.90 35.86
N LEU A 462 28.00 19.38 35.86
CA LEU A 462 29.11 18.58 35.37
C LEU A 462 29.50 17.43 36.34
N ALA A 463 29.17 17.53 37.63
CA ALA A 463 29.44 16.52 38.64
C ALA A 463 28.37 15.42 38.74
N ASP A 464 27.15 15.64 38.20
CA ASP A 464 26.00 14.77 38.35
C ASP A 464 25.31 14.54 37.02
N GLU A 465 25.43 13.30 36.49
CA GLU A 465 24.80 12.89 35.23
C GLU A 465 23.27 13.06 35.26
N LYS A 466 22.62 12.84 36.41
CA LYS A 466 21.16 13.01 36.52
C LYS A 466 20.74 14.48 36.38
N LYS A 467 21.57 15.40 36.86
CA LYS A 467 21.33 16.84 36.64
C LYS A 467 21.57 17.25 35.18
N LEU A 468 22.59 16.70 34.55
CA LEU A 468 22.84 16.92 33.11
C LEU A 468 21.65 16.45 32.27
N LEU A 469 21.15 15.24 32.52
CA LEU A 469 19.98 14.69 31.85
C LEU A 469 18.73 15.52 32.12
N GLY A 470 18.58 16.06 33.33
CA GLY A 470 17.48 17.00 33.67
C GLY A 470 17.51 18.27 32.84
N VAL A 471 18.69 18.88 32.62
CA VAL A 471 18.84 20.04 31.73
C VAL A 471 18.46 19.70 30.28
N ILE A 472 18.93 18.56 29.76
CA ILE A 472 18.60 18.13 28.39
C ILE A 472 17.08 17.92 28.26
N ARG A 473 16.46 17.31 29.28
CA ARG A 473 15.00 17.09 29.33
C ARG A 473 14.21 18.39 29.25
N GLU A 474 14.56 19.40 30.05
CA GLU A 474 13.88 20.69 30.05
C GLU A 474 14.06 21.44 28.73
N GLU A 475 15.24 21.40 28.14
CA GLU A 475 15.52 22.07 26.87
C GLU A 475 14.74 21.44 25.71
N ILE A 476 14.71 20.10 25.60
CA ILE A 476 14.00 19.42 24.52
C ILE A 476 12.48 19.60 24.65
N LEU A 477 11.93 19.62 25.87
CA LEU A 477 10.53 19.94 26.13
C LEU A 477 10.18 21.40 25.77
N THR A 478 11.12 22.32 25.96
CA THR A 478 10.95 23.72 25.52
C THR A 478 10.86 23.80 23.99
N VAL A 479 11.62 22.97 23.25
CA VAL A 479 11.51 22.88 21.80
C VAL A 479 10.16 22.28 21.38
N GLU A 480 9.70 21.24 22.07
CA GLU A 480 8.37 20.69 21.82
C GLU A 480 7.28 21.75 21.98
N ASP A 481 7.26 22.46 23.10
CA ASP A 481 6.22 23.45 23.39
C ASP A 481 6.17 24.59 22.35
N LYS A 482 7.32 24.97 21.79
CA LYS A 482 7.40 26.02 20.77
C LYS A 482 6.94 25.57 19.38
N TYR A 483 7.14 24.30 19.01
CA TYR A 483 7.02 23.83 17.61
C TYR A 483 6.07 22.65 17.45
N LYS A 484 5.41 22.19 18.52
CA LYS A 484 4.43 21.09 18.45
C LYS A 484 3.30 21.42 17.49
N ASP A 485 2.90 20.43 16.72
CA ASP A 485 1.75 20.44 15.84
C ASP A 485 1.07 19.06 15.80
N ASP A 486 -0.15 19.02 15.29
CA ASP A 486 -0.90 17.79 15.17
C ASP A 486 -0.30 16.86 14.10
N ARG A 487 -0.49 15.56 14.32
CA ARG A 487 -0.16 14.54 13.33
C ARG A 487 -0.97 14.75 12.04
N ARG A 488 -0.32 14.66 10.90
CA ARG A 488 -0.93 14.77 9.57
C ARG A 488 -1.36 13.40 9.02
N THR A 489 -0.53 12.37 9.20
CA THR A 489 -0.77 11.03 8.66
C THR A 489 -1.67 10.22 9.57
N GLY A 490 -2.82 9.74 9.03
CA GLY A 490 -3.75 8.88 9.73
C GLY A 490 -3.38 7.39 9.64
N PHE A 491 -4.12 6.56 10.40
CA PHE A 491 -4.00 5.10 10.35
C PHE A 491 -5.35 4.49 9.99
N ILE A 492 -5.34 3.49 9.11
CA ILE A 492 -6.49 2.65 8.79
C ILE A 492 -6.09 1.18 8.90
N GLN A 493 -7.06 0.33 9.17
CA GLN A 493 -6.82 -1.11 9.17
C GLN A 493 -6.42 -1.55 7.77
N ASP A 494 -5.49 -2.52 7.69
CA ASP A 494 -5.11 -3.14 6.42
C ASP A 494 -6.17 -4.19 6.06
N ASP A 495 -7.36 -3.72 5.75
CA ASP A 495 -8.39 -4.56 5.14
C ASP A 495 -8.00 -4.69 3.67
N ASP A 496 -7.36 -5.80 3.32
CA ASP A 496 -7.21 -6.22 1.93
C ASP A 496 -8.62 -6.55 1.37
N MET A 497 -9.46 -5.52 1.19
CA MET A 497 -10.74 -5.65 0.49
C MET A 497 -10.44 -6.04 -0.94
N GLU A 498 -10.73 -7.29 -1.29
CA GLU A 498 -10.74 -7.70 -2.70
C GLU A 498 -11.92 -7.01 -3.42
N ASP A 499 -11.79 -6.81 -4.72
CA ASP A 499 -12.88 -6.25 -5.57
C ASP A 499 -14.19 -7.04 -5.37
N GLU A 500 -14.08 -8.29 -4.94
CA GLU A 500 -15.19 -9.22 -4.67
C GLU A 500 -16.01 -8.81 -3.44
N ASP A 501 -15.38 -8.27 -2.39
CA ASP A 501 -16.05 -7.86 -1.15
C ASP A 501 -16.94 -6.64 -1.33
N LEU A 502 -16.72 -5.86 -2.39
CA LEU A 502 -17.48 -4.65 -2.73
C LEU A 502 -18.68 -4.93 -3.64
N ILE A 503 -18.82 -6.15 -4.14
CA ILE A 503 -19.90 -6.56 -5.02
C ILE A 503 -21.00 -7.19 -4.17
N GLN A 504 -22.22 -6.71 -4.31
CA GLN A 504 -23.35 -7.27 -3.58
C GLN A 504 -23.58 -8.73 -3.98
N ARG A 505 -23.79 -9.58 -2.96
CA ARG A 505 -24.10 -10.99 -3.20
C ARG A 505 -25.56 -11.13 -3.56
N GLU A 506 -25.85 -11.47 -4.81
CA GLU A 506 -27.18 -11.59 -5.38
C GLU A 506 -27.31 -12.93 -6.11
N ASP A 507 -28.53 -13.47 -6.12
CA ASP A 507 -28.86 -14.61 -6.97
C ASP A 507 -28.98 -14.13 -8.43
N ILE A 508 -28.41 -14.91 -9.33
CA ILE A 508 -28.39 -14.60 -10.76
C ILE A 508 -28.81 -15.81 -11.60
N ILE A 509 -29.48 -15.51 -12.70
CA ILE A 509 -29.73 -16.46 -13.79
C ILE A 509 -28.70 -16.19 -14.89
N ILE A 510 -27.92 -17.20 -15.23
CA ILE A 510 -26.98 -17.17 -16.35
C ILE A 510 -27.67 -17.89 -17.52
N ALA A 511 -27.84 -17.21 -18.63
CA ALA A 511 -28.40 -17.78 -19.86
C ALA A 511 -27.33 -17.78 -20.96
N MET A 512 -27.19 -18.90 -21.64
CA MET A 512 -26.27 -19.07 -22.77
C MET A 512 -26.99 -19.65 -23.99
N THR A 513 -26.64 -19.15 -25.18
CA THR A 513 -27.16 -19.65 -26.45
C THR A 513 -26.21 -20.67 -27.07
N LYS A 514 -26.70 -21.43 -28.01
CA LYS A 514 -25.93 -22.41 -28.81
C LYS A 514 -24.74 -21.79 -29.54
N LEU A 515 -24.90 -20.57 -30.03
CA LEU A 515 -23.79 -19.84 -30.66
C LEU A 515 -22.83 -19.19 -29.66
N GLY A 516 -23.07 -19.36 -28.34
CA GLY A 516 -22.18 -18.91 -27.27
C GLY A 516 -22.38 -17.47 -26.85
N TYR A 517 -23.57 -16.89 -26.98
CA TYR A 517 -23.90 -15.62 -26.32
C TYR A 517 -24.31 -15.87 -24.87
N ILE A 518 -23.74 -15.13 -23.94
CA ILE A 518 -23.99 -15.30 -22.51
C ILE A 518 -24.39 -13.98 -21.87
N LYS A 519 -25.24 -14.04 -20.85
CA LYS A 519 -25.63 -12.94 -19.99
C LYS A 519 -26.02 -13.41 -18.60
N ARG A 520 -26.00 -12.52 -17.63
CA ARG A 520 -26.66 -12.69 -16.34
C ARG A 520 -27.88 -11.78 -16.20
N MET A 521 -28.84 -12.18 -15.39
CA MET A 521 -30.04 -11.40 -15.09
C MET A 521 -30.62 -11.81 -13.73
N SER A 522 -31.46 -10.94 -13.12
CA SER A 522 -32.17 -11.24 -11.88
C SER A 522 -33.20 -12.37 -12.10
N PRO A 523 -33.39 -13.28 -11.13
CA PRO A 523 -34.46 -14.27 -11.14
C PRO A 523 -35.88 -13.69 -11.30
N ASP A 524 -36.13 -12.46 -10.85
CA ASP A 524 -37.43 -11.79 -10.90
C ASP A 524 -37.94 -11.51 -12.30
N ASN A 525 -37.08 -11.67 -13.30
CA ASN A 525 -37.46 -11.49 -14.70
C ASN A 525 -38.40 -12.57 -15.28
N PHE A 526 -38.67 -13.66 -14.53
CA PHE A 526 -39.46 -14.80 -14.99
C PHE A 526 -40.65 -15.10 -14.05
N ASN A 527 -41.87 -14.80 -14.51
CA ASN A 527 -43.08 -15.10 -13.78
C ASN A 527 -43.57 -16.55 -13.97
N VAL A 528 -44.20 -17.12 -12.95
CA VAL A 528 -44.83 -18.46 -13.01
C VAL A 528 -46.02 -18.46 -13.98
N GLN A 529 -46.11 -19.48 -14.84
CA GLN A 529 -47.23 -19.69 -15.78
C GLN A 529 -47.82 -21.11 -15.62
N ASN A 530 -49.14 -21.23 -15.88
CA ASN A 530 -49.81 -22.50 -15.86
C ASN A 530 -49.40 -23.39 -17.04
N ARG A 531 -49.57 -24.73 -16.86
CA ARG A 531 -49.36 -25.73 -17.89
C ARG A 531 -50.15 -25.41 -19.16
N GLY A 532 -49.51 -25.45 -20.35
CA GLY A 532 -50.11 -25.16 -21.64
C GLY A 532 -50.13 -23.68 -22.04
N GLY A 533 -49.46 -22.80 -21.27
CA GLY A 533 -49.24 -21.38 -21.63
C GLY A 533 -48.37 -21.21 -22.89
N LYS A 534 -48.44 -20.03 -23.51
CA LYS A 534 -47.67 -19.70 -24.70
C LYS A 534 -46.20 -19.32 -24.40
N GLY A 535 -45.84 -19.09 -23.11
CA GLY A 535 -44.50 -18.64 -22.70
C GLY A 535 -44.19 -17.16 -23.01
N ILE A 536 -43.05 -16.71 -22.55
CA ILE A 536 -42.51 -15.35 -22.77
C ILE A 536 -41.14 -15.41 -23.45
N LYS A 537 -40.83 -14.43 -24.28
CA LYS A 537 -39.52 -14.37 -24.97
C LYS A 537 -38.41 -14.07 -23.94
N GLY A 538 -37.49 -14.98 -23.73
CA GLY A 538 -36.44 -14.87 -22.75
C GLY A 538 -35.14 -14.24 -23.23
N MET A 539 -34.91 -14.23 -24.54
CA MET A 539 -33.70 -13.68 -25.15
C MET A 539 -33.95 -13.37 -26.64
N GLN A 540 -33.33 -12.32 -27.17
CA GLN A 540 -33.37 -12.07 -28.62
C GLN A 540 -32.20 -12.86 -29.24
N THR A 541 -32.53 -13.82 -30.11
CA THR A 541 -31.59 -14.66 -30.81
C THR A 541 -31.41 -14.21 -32.25
N ILE A 542 -30.35 -14.66 -32.91
CA ILE A 542 -30.13 -14.52 -34.37
C ILE A 542 -30.82 -15.73 -35.04
N ASP A 543 -31.06 -15.64 -36.35
CA ASP A 543 -31.56 -16.78 -37.11
C ASP A 543 -30.64 -18.01 -36.87
N ASP A 544 -31.22 -19.15 -36.56
CA ASP A 544 -30.55 -20.42 -36.21
C ASP A 544 -29.85 -20.47 -34.81
N ASP A 545 -30.04 -19.48 -33.92
CA ASP A 545 -29.56 -19.50 -32.54
C ASP A 545 -30.72 -19.70 -31.53
N PHE A 546 -30.45 -20.44 -30.44
CA PHE A 546 -31.43 -20.64 -29.37
C PHE A 546 -30.74 -20.77 -28.01
N ILE A 547 -31.48 -20.59 -26.94
CA ILE A 547 -30.95 -20.75 -25.57
C ILE A 547 -30.70 -22.24 -25.33
N GLU A 548 -29.44 -22.59 -25.10
CA GLU A 548 -28.99 -23.96 -24.85
C GLU A 548 -28.94 -24.29 -23.36
N ASP A 549 -28.52 -23.33 -22.51
CA ASP A 549 -28.36 -23.56 -21.08
C ASP A 549 -28.84 -22.36 -20.24
N ILE A 550 -29.49 -22.67 -19.13
CA ILE A 550 -29.87 -21.70 -18.10
C ILE A 550 -29.44 -22.26 -16.75
N VAL A 551 -28.62 -21.50 -16.05
CA VAL A 551 -28.06 -21.91 -14.75
C VAL A 551 -28.33 -20.84 -13.71
N MET A 552 -28.81 -21.26 -12.52
CA MET A 552 -28.96 -20.41 -11.35
C MET A 552 -27.69 -20.45 -10.53
N SER A 553 -27.22 -19.28 -10.08
CA SER A 553 -26.01 -19.14 -9.27
C SER A 553 -26.04 -17.84 -8.47
N THR A 554 -24.96 -17.51 -7.81
CA THR A 554 -24.77 -16.20 -7.17
C THR A 554 -23.66 -15.41 -7.86
N THR A 555 -23.64 -14.09 -7.66
CA THR A 555 -22.59 -13.21 -8.18
C THR A 555 -21.19 -13.66 -7.79
N HIS A 556 -21.00 -14.23 -6.61
CA HIS A 556 -19.70 -14.61 -6.02
C HIS A 556 -19.22 -16.02 -6.36
N ASN A 557 -20.09 -16.87 -6.89
CA ASN A 557 -19.70 -18.24 -7.23
C ASN A 557 -18.74 -18.27 -8.42
N ASP A 558 -17.79 -19.21 -8.36
CA ASP A 558 -17.00 -19.56 -9.54
C ASP A 558 -17.87 -20.35 -10.49
N ILE A 559 -17.89 -19.95 -11.76
CA ILE A 559 -18.64 -20.60 -12.80
C ILE A 559 -17.65 -21.36 -13.69
N TYR A 560 -17.77 -22.68 -13.70
CA TYR A 560 -16.96 -23.56 -14.55
C TYR A 560 -17.64 -23.76 -15.88
N PHE A 561 -16.90 -23.52 -16.95
CA PHE A 561 -17.33 -23.73 -18.34
C PHE A 561 -16.57 -24.89 -18.93
N PHE A 562 -17.24 -26.01 -19.11
CA PHE A 562 -16.68 -27.19 -19.78
C PHE A 562 -16.98 -27.13 -21.27
N THR A 563 -16.00 -27.51 -22.08
CA THR A 563 -16.11 -27.45 -23.54
C THR A 563 -16.26 -28.84 -24.14
N ASN A 564 -16.84 -28.89 -25.35
CA ASN A 564 -16.96 -30.12 -26.15
C ASN A 564 -15.61 -30.79 -26.39
N LYS A 565 -14.50 -30.04 -26.37
CA LYS A 565 -13.12 -30.54 -26.46
C LYS A 565 -12.53 -31.06 -25.15
N GLY A 566 -13.34 -31.16 -24.09
CA GLY A 566 -12.91 -31.67 -22.78
C GLY A 566 -12.01 -30.74 -21.99
N ARG A 567 -12.07 -29.44 -22.21
CA ARG A 567 -11.37 -28.41 -21.41
C ARG A 567 -12.34 -27.73 -20.44
N VAL A 568 -11.79 -27.08 -19.42
CA VAL A 568 -12.54 -26.28 -18.45
C VAL A 568 -11.92 -24.91 -18.30
N TYR A 569 -12.76 -23.88 -18.20
CA TYR A 569 -12.46 -22.48 -17.89
C TYR A 569 -13.26 -22.04 -16.68
N THR A 570 -12.82 -21.01 -16.00
CA THR A 570 -13.56 -20.44 -14.85
C THR A 570 -13.58 -18.93 -14.88
N ILE A 571 -14.73 -18.34 -14.51
CA ILE A 571 -14.90 -16.93 -14.19
C ILE A 571 -15.89 -16.77 -13.04
N LYS A 572 -15.80 -15.66 -12.31
CA LYS A 572 -16.77 -15.30 -11.26
C LYS A 572 -18.12 -14.87 -11.88
N GLY A 573 -19.22 -15.18 -11.21
CA GLY A 573 -20.58 -14.84 -11.67
C GLY A 573 -20.74 -13.34 -11.96
N TYR A 574 -20.18 -12.47 -11.13
CA TYR A 574 -20.23 -11.01 -11.32
C TYR A 574 -19.48 -10.51 -12.57
N LYS A 575 -18.56 -11.28 -13.13
CA LYS A 575 -17.85 -10.96 -14.38
C LYS A 575 -18.66 -11.21 -15.63
N ILE A 576 -19.76 -11.96 -15.51
CA ILE A 576 -20.71 -12.14 -16.62
C ILE A 576 -21.54 -10.86 -16.72
N PRO A 577 -21.58 -10.19 -17.89
CA PRO A 577 -22.31 -8.94 -18.06
C PRO A 577 -23.81 -9.08 -17.75
N GLU A 578 -24.33 -8.12 -16.99
CA GLU A 578 -25.76 -8.02 -16.73
C GLU A 578 -26.49 -7.48 -17.97
N ALA A 579 -27.61 -8.05 -18.28
CA ALA A 579 -28.42 -7.60 -19.40
C ALA A 579 -29.91 -7.83 -19.15
N SER A 580 -30.76 -7.02 -19.79
CA SER A 580 -32.18 -7.18 -19.72
C SER A 580 -32.66 -8.52 -20.31
N ARG A 581 -33.88 -8.94 -19.96
CA ARG A 581 -34.44 -10.23 -20.38
C ARG A 581 -34.39 -10.44 -21.90
N THR A 582 -34.68 -9.43 -22.70
CA THR A 582 -34.72 -9.50 -24.16
C THR A 582 -33.37 -9.26 -24.86
N ALA A 583 -32.38 -8.75 -24.17
CA ALA A 583 -31.04 -8.51 -24.75
C ALA A 583 -30.32 -9.82 -25.12
N ARG A 584 -29.50 -9.79 -26.17
CA ARG A 584 -28.72 -10.93 -26.66
C ARG A 584 -27.60 -11.36 -25.71
N GLY A 585 -27.03 -10.44 -24.92
CA GLY A 585 -25.83 -10.68 -24.13
C GLY A 585 -24.53 -10.50 -24.94
N VAL A 586 -23.45 -11.06 -24.46
CA VAL A 586 -22.08 -10.91 -25.00
C VAL A 586 -21.57 -12.28 -25.43
N ALA A 587 -20.80 -12.32 -26.52
CA ALA A 587 -20.19 -13.57 -26.97
C ALA A 587 -19.17 -14.09 -25.92
N ILE A 588 -19.28 -15.35 -25.53
CA ILE A 588 -18.45 -15.99 -24.49
C ILE A 588 -16.95 -15.94 -24.81
N VAL A 589 -16.57 -15.91 -26.10
CA VAL A 589 -15.18 -15.75 -26.55
C VAL A 589 -14.56 -14.42 -26.12
N ASN A 590 -15.37 -13.42 -25.78
CA ASN A 590 -14.88 -12.15 -25.22
C ASN A 590 -14.59 -12.25 -23.72
N LEU A 591 -15.08 -13.28 -23.03
CA LEU A 591 -14.91 -13.52 -21.61
C LEU A 591 -13.88 -14.64 -21.34
N LEU A 592 -13.84 -15.65 -22.21
CA LEU A 592 -12.97 -16.83 -22.09
C LEU A 592 -12.07 -16.96 -23.32
N ASN A 593 -10.80 -17.31 -23.11
CA ASN A 593 -9.84 -17.54 -24.20
C ASN A 593 -10.04 -18.95 -24.80
N LEU A 594 -11.17 -19.14 -25.49
CA LEU A 594 -11.48 -20.43 -26.15
C LEU A 594 -10.55 -20.70 -27.33
N GLN A 595 -10.29 -21.98 -27.61
CA GLN A 595 -9.55 -22.40 -28.80
C GLN A 595 -10.47 -22.37 -30.05
N PRO A 596 -9.92 -22.35 -31.25
CA PRO A 596 -10.74 -22.47 -32.46
C PRO A 596 -11.63 -23.72 -32.42
N ASP A 597 -12.90 -23.57 -32.83
CA ASP A 597 -13.95 -24.59 -32.84
C ASP A 597 -14.29 -25.21 -31.47
N GLU A 598 -13.93 -24.54 -30.37
CA GLU A 598 -14.29 -24.93 -29.01
C GLU A 598 -15.63 -24.30 -28.62
N LYS A 599 -16.59 -25.15 -28.18
CA LYS A 599 -17.94 -24.73 -27.73
C LYS A 599 -18.15 -25.15 -26.29
N ILE A 600 -18.91 -24.37 -25.55
CA ILE A 600 -19.31 -24.76 -24.20
C ILE A 600 -20.33 -25.88 -24.24
N SER A 601 -20.11 -26.96 -23.48
CA SER A 601 -21.01 -28.11 -23.36
C SER A 601 -21.70 -28.20 -22.01
N ALA A 602 -21.11 -27.61 -20.97
CA ALA A 602 -21.74 -27.58 -19.64
C ALA A 602 -21.28 -26.37 -18.84
N ILE A 603 -22.20 -25.78 -18.09
CA ILE A 603 -21.95 -24.70 -17.13
C ILE A 603 -22.22 -25.24 -15.73
N ILE A 604 -21.25 -25.15 -14.84
CA ILE A 604 -21.39 -25.62 -13.46
C ILE A 604 -21.04 -24.48 -12.52
N PRO A 605 -21.99 -23.98 -11.72
CA PRO A 605 -21.68 -23.10 -10.62
C PRO A 605 -21.01 -23.93 -9.50
N SER A 606 -19.87 -23.46 -9.04
CA SER A 606 -19.24 -24.00 -7.84
C SER A 606 -19.87 -23.30 -6.64
N GLU A 607 -20.69 -24.01 -5.89
CA GLU A 607 -21.06 -23.57 -4.55
C GLU A 607 -19.81 -23.70 -3.68
N ALA A 608 -19.34 -22.58 -3.17
CA ALA A 608 -18.09 -22.41 -2.47
C ALA A 608 -17.59 -23.66 -1.69
N LYS A 609 -16.45 -24.20 -2.13
CA LYS A 609 -15.45 -24.92 -1.31
C LYS A 609 -15.88 -26.12 -0.48
N SER A 610 -16.63 -27.09 -1.00
CA SER A 610 -16.47 -28.44 -0.48
C SER A 610 -15.22 -29.06 -1.11
N LYS A 611 -14.12 -29.09 -0.39
CA LYS A 611 -12.83 -29.65 -0.85
C LYS A 611 -12.86 -31.16 -1.10
N ASP A 612 -13.92 -31.84 -0.73
CA ASP A 612 -14.10 -33.30 -0.73
C ASP A 612 -15.19 -33.74 -1.72
N GLY A 613 -14.99 -33.46 -3.01
CA GLY A 613 -15.93 -33.86 -4.06
C GLY A 613 -15.22 -34.32 -5.32
N TYR A 614 -16.03 -34.87 -6.23
CA TYR A 614 -15.55 -35.33 -7.53
C TYR A 614 -16.33 -34.68 -8.65
N LEU A 615 -15.67 -34.41 -9.77
CA LEU A 615 -16.31 -34.07 -11.04
C LEU A 615 -16.53 -35.34 -11.83
N PHE A 616 -17.78 -35.63 -12.10
CA PHE A 616 -18.18 -36.75 -12.89
C PHE A 616 -18.62 -36.29 -14.28
N MET A 617 -18.01 -36.82 -15.31
CA MET A 617 -18.14 -36.42 -16.70
C MET A 617 -18.74 -37.52 -17.53
N VAL A 618 -19.56 -37.15 -18.52
CA VAL A 618 -20.11 -38.09 -19.49
C VAL A 618 -19.94 -37.55 -20.90
N THR A 619 -19.56 -38.43 -21.82
CA THR A 619 -19.40 -38.09 -23.22
C THR A 619 -20.58 -38.55 -24.07
N LYS A 620 -20.71 -38.00 -25.27
CA LYS A 620 -21.76 -38.33 -26.26
C LYS A 620 -21.80 -39.83 -26.60
N LYS A 621 -20.63 -40.46 -26.68
CA LYS A 621 -20.52 -41.93 -26.95
C LYS A 621 -20.64 -42.80 -25.70
N GLY A 622 -21.05 -42.21 -24.55
CA GLY A 622 -21.31 -42.94 -23.32
C GLY A 622 -20.07 -43.35 -22.50
N THR A 623 -18.96 -42.69 -22.70
CA THR A 623 -17.78 -42.77 -21.85
C THR A 623 -17.98 -41.91 -20.60
N ILE A 624 -17.55 -42.40 -19.43
CA ILE A 624 -17.66 -41.69 -18.15
C ILE A 624 -16.29 -41.56 -17.49
N LYS A 625 -16.13 -40.50 -16.73
CA LYS A 625 -14.91 -40.25 -15.97
C LYS A 625 -15.21 -39.57 -14.64
N LYS A 626 -14.48 -39.97 -13.58
CA LYS A 626 -14.54 -39.40 -12.25
C LYS A 626 -13.19 -38.77 -11.89
N CYS A 627 -13.13 -37.51 -11.53
CA CYS A 627 -11.93 -36.80 -11.09
C CYS A 627 -12.15 -36.11 -9.75
N GLN A 628 -11.13 -36.00 -8.91
CA GLN A 628 -11.18 -35.15 -7.72
C GLN A 628 -11.28 -33.65 -8.10
N ILE A 629 -12.12 -32.90 -7.39
CA ILE A 629 -12.38 -31.49 -7.70
C ILE A 629 -11.16 -30.59 -7.43
N ASN A 630 -10.31 -30.96 -6.44
CA ASN A 630 -9.07 -30.25 -6.11
C ASN A 630 -8.04 -30.22 -7.26
N LEU A 631 -8.16 -31.12 -8.23
CA LEU A 631 -7.34 -31.10 -9.45
C LEU A 631 -7.63 -29.88 -10.33
N PHE A 632 -8.68 -29.11 -10.04
CA PHE A 632 -9.17 -27.96 -10.79
C PHE A 632 -9.09 -26.64 -10.01
N ASP A 633 -8.40 -26.60 -8.86
CA ASP A 633 -8.26 -25.39 -8.02
C ASP A 633 -7.55 -24.21 -8.72
N ASN A 634 -6.66 -24.50 -9.67
CA ASN A 634 -5.87 -23.51 -10.38
C ASN A 634 -6.08 -23.59 -11.89
N ILE A 635 -7.18 -23.02 -12.38
CA ILE A 635 -7.46 -22.96 -13.82
C ILE A 635 -6.85 -21.67 -14.38
N ARG A 636 -5.91 -21.83 -15.32
CA ARG A 636 -5.28 -20.69 -16.01
C ARG A 636 -6.24 -20.07 -17.03
N LYS A 637 -6.02 -18.82 -17.43
CA LYS A 637 -6.83 -18.10 -18.43
C LYS A 637 -6.98 -18.88 -19.78
N ASN A 638 -6.02 -19.73 -20.13
CA ASN A 638 -6.06 -20.55 -21.32
C ASN A 638 -6.81 -21.88 -21.14
N GLY A 639 -7.52 -22.04 -20.02
CA GLY A 639 -8.23 -23.27 -19.68
C GLY A 639 -7.31 -24.43 -19.28
N LEU A 640 -7.94 -25.48 -18.80
CA LEU A 640 -7.28 -26.69 -18.30
C LEU A 640 -7.93 -27.94 -18.91
N ALA A 641 -7.16 -28.97 -19.28
CA ALA A 641 -7.72 -30.24 -19.75
C ALA A 641 -8.44 -30.97 -18.63
N ALA A 642 -9.72 -31.31 -18.83
CA ALA A 642 -10.57 -32.02 -17.89
C ALA A 642 -10.71 -33.51 -18.26
N ILE A 643 -10.78 -33.85 -19.55
CA ILE A 643 -10.85 -35.18 -20.08
C ILE A 643 -10.16 -35.25 -21.45
N ASN A 644 -9.48 -36.38 -21.74
CA ASN A 644 -9.01 -36.64 -23.09
C ASN A 644 -10.11 -37.41 -23.84
N LEU A 645 -10.64 -36.82 -24.89
CA LEU A 645 -11.66 -37.40 -25.72
C LEU A 645 -11.06 -38.33 -26.78
N THR A 646 -11.80 -39.40 -27.16
CA THR A 646 -11.50 -40.18 -28.35
C THR A 646 -11.97 -39.48 -29.61
N GLU A 647 -11.50 -39.91 -30.76
CA GLU A 647 -11.85 -39.30 -32.04
C GLU A 647 -13.39 -39.33 -32.23
N ASP A 648 -13.95 -38.23 -32.68
CA ASP A 648 -15.39 -37.98 -32.87
C ASP A 648 -16.28 -38.13 -31.59
N ASP A 649 -15.73 -37.99 -30.40
CA ASP A 649 -16.49 -37.91 -29.16
C ASP A 649 -16.49 -36.49 -28.59
N GLU A 650 -17.55 -36.16 -27.88
CA GLU A 650 -17.75 -34.86 -27.29
C GLU A 650 -18.14 -34.99 -25.81
N LEU A 651 -17.68 -34.05 -24.96
CA LEU A 651 -18.15 -33.97 -23.58
C LEU A 651 -19.55 -33.36 -23.56
N ILE A 652 -20.53 -34.04 -22.95
CA ILE A 652 -21.94 -33.62 -22.92
C ILE A 652 -22.32 -32.95 -21.61
N GLU A 653 -22.01 -33.61 -20.47
CA GLU A 653 -22.42 -33.10 -19.17
C GLU A 653 -21.39 -33.41 -18.10
N VAL A 654 -21.35 -32.55 -17.07
CA VAL A 654 -20.48 -32.71 -15.91
C VAL A 654 -21.30 -32.45 -14.66
N LYS A 655 -21.13 -33.26 -13.61
CA LYS A 655 -21.79 -33.14 -12.31
C LYS A 655 -20.78 -33.24 -11.18
N VAL A 656 -21.08 -32.56 -10.06
CA VAL A 656 -20.34 -32.74 -8.80
C VAL A 656 -20.94 -33.91 -8.04
N THR A 657 -20.09 -34.87 -7.58
CA THR A 657 -20.48 -36.03 -6.77
C THR A 657 -19.66 -36.12 -5.49
N HIS A 658 -20.19 -36.84 -4.48
CA HIS A 658 -19.54 -36.98 -3.17
C HIS A 658 -18.98 -38.40 -2.90
N GLY A 659 -18.93 -39.25 -3.92
CA GLY A 659 -18.25 -40.52 -3.86
C GLY A 659 -19.15 -41.73 -3.54
N ASP A 660 -20.43 -41.51 -3.22
CA ASP A 660 -21.47 -42.55 -3.03
C ASP A 660 -22.82 -42.16 -3.65
N ASP A 661 -22.73 -41.50 -4.81
CA ASP A 661 -23.90 -41.01 -5.52
C ASP A 661 -24.34 -41.99 -6.62
N ASP A 662 -25.63 -42.18 -6.75
CA ASP A 662 -26.21 -42.85 -7.89
C ASP A 662 -26.41 -41.88 -9.07
N LEU A 663 -25.95 -42.25 -10.21
CA LEU A 663 -26.02 -41.46 -11.45
C LEU A 663 -26.95 -42.16 -12.45
N ILE A 664 -27.83 -41.37 -13.08
CA ILE A 664 -28.68 -41.84 -14.18
C ILE A 664 -28.19 -41.19 -15.48
N ILE A 665 -27.75 -41.98 -16.43
CA ILE A 665 -27.36 -41.56 -17.77
C ILE A 665 -28.52 -41.90 -18.71
N VAL A 666 -28.95 -40.94 -19.52
CA VAL A 666 -30.10 -41.06 -20.42
C VAL A 666 -29.64 -40.84 -21.86
N SER A 667 -30.14 -41.72 -22.77
CA SER A 667 -29.88 -41.61 -24.21
C SER A 667 -31.10 -40.99 -24.94
N LYS A 668 -30.86 -40.52 -26.13
CA LYS A 668 -31.83 -39.87 -27.03
C LYS A 668 -32.95 -40.81 -27.45
N ASP A 669 -32.65 -42.09 -27.62
CA ASP A 669 -33.62 -43.12 -27.95
C ASP A 669 -34.41 -43.66 -26.76
N GLY A 670 -34.37 -42.98 -25.62
CA GLY A 670 -35.15 -43.31 -24.44
C GLY A 670 -34.64 -44.47 -23.61
N MET A 671 -33.36 -44.80 -23.71
CA MET A 671 -32.69 -45.75 -22.82
C MET A 671 -32.04 -45.02 -21.66
N CYS A 672 -31.97 -45.66 -20.49
CA CYS A 672 -31.22 -45.13 -19.36
C CYS A 672 -30.51 -46.20 -18.56
N ILE A 673 -29.42 -45.83 -17.90
CA ILE A 673 -28.71 -46.68 -16.95
C ILE A 673 -28.48 -45.94 -15.65
N ARG A 674 -28.79 -46.57 -14.50
CA ARG A 674 -28.47 -46.05 -13.17
C ARG A 674 -27.26 -46.81 -12.64
N ILE A 675 -26.19 -46.07 -12.32
CA ILE A 675 -24.91 -46.63 -11.82
C ILE A 675 -24.54 -45.90 -10.54
N ASN A 676 -23.78 -46.58 -9.66
CA ASN A 676 -23.21 -45.91 -8.47
C ASN A 676 -21.79 -45.43 -8.76
N ASP A 677 -21.44 -44.23 -8.29
CA ASP A 677 -20.12 -43.66 -8.55
C ASP A 677 -18.99 -44.31 -7.75
N LYS A 678 -19.32 -45.10 -6.70
CA LYS A 678 -18.34 -45.96 -5.99
C LYS A 678 -17.67 -46.96 -6.90
N ASP A 679 -18.41 -47.48 -7.90
CA ASP A 679 -17.92 -48.49 -8.85
C ASP A 679 -16.94 -47.89 -9.86
N ILE A 680 -16.74 -46.57 -9.84
CA ILE A 680 -15.84 -45.86 -10.74
C ILE A 680 -14.68 -45.26 -9.93
N ARG A 681 -13.46 -45.75 -10.20
CA ARG A 681 -12.24 -45.22 -9.59
C ARG A 681 -12.00 -43.81 -10.04
N SER A 682 -11.51 -42.96 -9.13
CA SER A 682 -11.02 -41.64 -9.48
C SER A 682 -9.81 -41.71 -10.42
N MET A 683 -9.77 -40.82 -11.41
CA MET A 683 -8.75 -40.76 -12.46
C MET A 683 -8.15 -39.38 -12.57
N GLY A 684 -6.90 -39.32 -13.04
CA GLY A 684 -6.24 -38.00 -13.29
C GLY A 684 -6.86 -37.26 -14.49
N ARG A 685 -6.62 -35.97 -14.59
CA ARG A 685 -7.19 -35.08 -15.63
C ARG A 685 -6.97 -35.56 -17.06
N GLY A 686 -5.79 -36.08 -17.40
CA GLY A 686 -5.42 -36.58 -18.72
C GLY A 686 -5.97 -37.97 -19.10
N ALA A 687 -6.83 -38.57 -18.28
CA ALA A 687 -7.41 -39.88 -18.60
C ALA A 687 -8.60 -39.72 -19.55
N THR A 688 -8.84 -40.74 -20.40
CA THR A 688 -9.99 -40.80 -21.33
C THR A 688 -11.28 -41.22 -20.62
N GLY A 689 -11.19 -41.97 -19.53
CA GLY A 689 -12.36 -42.53 -18.83
C GLY A 689 -12.61 -43.99 -19.10
N VAL A 690 -13.81 -44.45 -18.74
CA VAL A 690 -14.27 -45.84 -18.91
C VAL A 690 -15.67 -45.86 -19.51
N ARG A 691 -16.07 -46.98 -20.12
CA ARG A 691 -17.41 -47.11 -20.68
C ARG A 691 -18.48 -47.09 -19.58
N GLY A 692 -19.40 -46.13 -19.64
CA GLY A 692 -20.54 -45.98 -18.76
C GLY A 692 -21.79 -46.69 -19.26
N MET A 693 -22.15 -46.43 -20.52
CA MET A 693 -23.34 -47.00 -21.16
C MET A 693 -22.96 -47.54 -22.55
N ARG A 694 -23.61 -48.65 -22.99
CA ARG A 694 -23.50 -49.17 -24.35
C ARG A 694 -24.69 -48.64 -25.15
N LEU A 695 -24.45 -47.78 -26.11
CA LEU A 695 -25.46 -47.22 -27.00
C LEU A 695 -25.76 -48.12 -28.18
N ASN A 696 -26.96 -48.03 -28.74
CA ASN A 696 -27.33 -48.59 -30.03
C ASN A 696 -26.65 -47.82 -31.17
N LYS A 697 -26.76 -48.31 -32.38
CA LYS A 697 -26.24 -47.59 -33.55
C LYS A 697 -27.00 -46.27 -33.72
N ASP A 698 -26.29 -45.19 -33.91
CA ASP A 698 -26.80 -43.81 -34.11
C ASP A 698 -27.50 -43.19 -32.86
N ASP A 699 -27.46 -43.85 -31.67
CA ASP A 699 -27.94 -43.27 -30.41
C ASP A 699 -26.82 -42.50 -29.70
N GLU A 700 -27.18 -41.48 -28.94
CA GLU A 700 -26.28 -40.62 -28.22
C GLU A 700 -26.78 -40.31 -26.80
N VAL A 701 -25.85 -40.04 -25.87
CA VAL A 701 -26.20 -39.59 -24.53
C VAL A 701 -26.67 -38.15 -24.60
N ILE A 702 -27.81 -37.86 -23.97
CA ILE A 702 -28.40 -36.50 -23.90
C ILE A 702 -28.27 -35.85 -22.52
N GLY A 703 -27.89 -36.59 -21.49
CA GLY A 703 -27.72 -36.03 -20.15
C GLY A 703 -27.43 -37.08 -19.09
N MET A 704 -26.97 -36.55 -17.94
CA MET A 704 -26.65 -37.33 -16.76
C MET A 704 -27.17 -36.60 -15.51
N GLN A 705 -27.84 -37.31 -14.60
CA GLN A 705 -28.42 -36.77 -13.39
C GLN A 705 -28.01 -37.53 -12.14
N LEU A 706 -27.88 -36.85 -10.99
CA LEU A 706 -27.63 -37.43 -9.68
C LEU A 706 -28.95 -37.87 -9.03
N ALA A 707 -29.09 -39.13 -8.61
CA ALA A 707 -30.31 -39.68 -8.02
C ALA A 707 -30.72 -38.97 -6.72
N SER A 708 -29.76 -38.39 -6.00
CA SER A 708 -29.99 -37.59 -4.79
C SER A 708 -30.67 -36.24 -5.01
N GLN A 709 -30.73 -35.77 -6.26
CA GLN A 709 -31.24 -34.41 -6.57
C GLN A 709 -32.74 -34.34 -6.78
N GLY A 710 -33.52 -35.40 -6.56
CA GLY A 710 -34.93 -35.38 -6.68
C GLY A 710 -35.55 -36.76 -6.60
N GLU A 711 -36.86 -36.87 -6.36
CA GLU A 711 -37.66 -38.13 -6.25
C GLU A 711 -38.11 -38.65 -7.60
N TYR A 712 -38.16 -37.80 -8.62
CA TYR A 712 -38.69 -38.13 -9.93
C TYR A 712 -37.69 -37.80 -11.04
N LEU A 713 -37.50 -38.72 -11.97
CA LEU A 713 -36.84 -38.44 -13.25
C LEU A 713 -37.84 -37.83 -14.22
N LEU A 714 -37.67 -36.57 -14.52
CA LEU A 714 -38.42 -35.84 -15.55
C LEU A 714 -37.73 -36.08 -16.89
N LEU A 715 -38.53 -36.45 -17.88
CA LEU A 715 -38.09 -36.64 -19.27
C LEU A 715 -38.95 -35.76 -20.18
N VAL A 716 -38.33 -35.05 -21.09
CA VAL A 716 -39.00 -34.17 -22.03
C VAL A 716 -38.52 -34.45 -23.45
N SER A 717 -39.46 -34.50 -24.40
CA SER A 717 -39.19 -34.74 -25.81
C SER A 717 -39.29 -33.50 -26.68
N GLU A 718 -38.75 -33.57 -27.88
CA GLU A 718 -38.59 -32.46 -28.82
C GLU A 718 -39.93 -31.76 -29.19
N TYR A 719 -41.08 -32.47 -29.13
CA TYR A 719 -42.40 -31.89 -29.46
C TYR A 719 -43.17 -31.47 -28.22
N GLY A 720 -42.53 -31.21 -27.10
CA GLY A 720 -43.16 -30.68 -25.90
C GLY A 720 -43.96 -31.66 -25.07
N TYR A 721 -43.73 -32.96 -25.24
CA TYR A 721 -44.28 -34.01 -24.36
C TYR A 721 -43.33 -34.36 -23.28
N GLY A 722 -43.82 -34.70 -22.09
CA GLY A 722 -42.95 -35.09 -21.00
C GLY A 722 -43.72 -35.82 -19.90
N LYS A 723 -42.96 -36.43 -19.01
CA LYS A 723 -43.48 -37.16 -17.86
C LYS A 723 -42.44 -37.14 -16.73
N ARG A 724 -42.92 -37.38 -15.52
CA ARG A 724 -42.05 -37.71 -14.39
C ARG A 724 -42.24 -39.18 -13.97
N THR A 725 -41.16 -39.86 -13.65
CA THR A 725 -41.17 -41.28 -13.25
C THR A 725 -40.40 -41.36 -11.93
N ARG A 726 -40.95 -42.13 -10.93
CA ARG A 726 -40.26 -42.29 -9.66
C ARG A 726 -38.91 -42.94 -9.85
N ILE A 727 -37.90 -42.44 -9.17
CA ILE A 727 -36.52 -42.93 -9.26
C ILE A 727 -36.39 -44.39 -8.81
N SER A 728 -37.27 -44.85 -7.92
CA SER A 728 -37.32 -46.21 -7.44
C SER A 728 -37.64 -47.27 -8.53
N GLU A 729 -38.20 -46.80 -9.67
CA GLU A 729 -38.44 -47.69 -10.82
C GLU A 729 -37.15 -48.03 -11.61
N PHE A 730 -36.06 -47.31 -11.34
CA PHE A 730 -34.78 -47.48 -12.01
C PHE A 730 -33.80 -48.18 -11.06
N LYS A 731 -33.58 -49.49 -11.28
CA LYS A 731 -32.63 -50.27 -10.50
C LYS A 731 -31.20 -49.91 -10.80
N VAL A 732 -30.31 -49.90 -9.81
CA VAL A 732 -28.85 -49.73 -9.98
C VAL A 732 -28.31 -50.90 -10.78
N GLN A 733 -27.46 -50.65 -11.75
CA GLN A 733 -26.85 -51.59 -12.67
C GLN A 733 -25.33 -51.40 -12.72
N ASN A 734 -24.61 -52.42 -13.17
CA ASN A 734 -23.19 -52.28 -13.46
C ASN A 734 -22.96 -51.38 -14.68
N ARG A 735 -21.91 -50.58 -14.67
CA ARG A 735 -21.50 -49.72 -15.80
C ARG A 735 -21.24 -50.53 -17.06
N GLY A 736 -21.43 -49.92 -18.25
CA GLY A 736 -21.16 -50.52 -19.56
C GLY A 736 -22.26 -51.40 -20.09
N GLY A 737 -23.40 -51.50 -19.39
CA GLY A 737 -24.63 -52.15 -19.85
C GLY A 737 -25.39 -51.32 -20.89
N LYS A 738 -26.42 -51.93 -21.53
CA LYS A 738 -27.36 -51.21 -22.46
C LYS A 738 -28.38 -50.36 -21.73
N GLY A 739 -28.57 -50.57 -20.40
CA GLY A 739 -29.60 -49.91 -19.62
C GLY A 739 -31.00 -50.51 -19.84
N ILE A 740 -32.02 -49.73 -19.45
CA ILE A 740 -33.43 -50.07 -19.53
C ILE A 740 -34.19 -48.91 -20.21
N ILE A 741 -35.36 -49.21 -20.78
CA ILE A 741 -36.23 -48.24 -21.42
C ILE A 741 -36.76 -47.27 -20.36
N CYS A 742 -36.56 -45.96 -20.50
CA CYS A 742 -37.09 -44.93 -19.64
C CYS A 742 -38.16 -44.06 -20.34
N TYR A 743 -38.22 -44.07 -21.68
CA TYR A 743 -39.23 -43.37 -22.46
C TYR A 743 -39.48 -44.13 -23.74
N LYS A 744 -40.78 -44.19 -24.15
CA LYS A 744 -41.13 -44.79 -25.45
C LYS A 744 -41.45 -43.66 -26.42
N ASP A 745 -40.57 -43.44 -27.36
CA ASP A 745 -40.75 -42.46 -28.42
C ASP A 745 -41.75 -42.91 -29.45
N ASN A 746 -42.40 -41.98 -30.13
CA ASN A 746 -43.26 -42.18 -31.27
C ASN A 746 -43.32 -40.92 -32.13
N GLU A 747 -43.92 -40.97 -33.31
CA GLU A 747 -44.02 -39.84 -34.22
C GLU A 747 -44.72 -38.61 -33.63
N LYS A 748 -45.56 -38.79 -32.64
CA LYS A 748 -46.29 -37.71 -31.97
C LYS A 748 -45.42 -36.97 -30.93
N THR A 749 -44.55 -37.67 -30.25
CA THR A 749 -43.74 -37.09 -29.16
C THR A 749 -42.36 -36.71 -29.60
N GLY A 750 -41.83 -37.37 -30.62
CA GLY A 750 -40.42 -37.19 -31.00
C GLY A 750 -39.45 -37.81 -30.01
N LYS A 751 -38.13 -37.61 -30.22
CA LYS A 751 -37.05 -38.13 -29.40
C LYS A 751 -36.83 -37.29 -28.14
N LEU A 752 -36.13 -37.85 -27.14
CA LEU A 752 -35.79 -37.12 -25.91
C LEU A 752 -34.76 -36.01 -26.19
N VAL A 753 -34.98 -34.86 -25.57
CA VAL A 753 -34.09 -33.72 -25.62
C VAL A 753 -33.52 -33.33 -24.25
N GLY A 754 -34.18 -33.80 -23.17
CA GLY A 754 -33.68 -33.46 -21.83
C GLY A 754 -34.20 -34.40 -20.73
N ALA A 755 -33.36 -34.59 -19.72
CA ALA A 755 -33.63 -35.36 -18.53
C ALA A 755 -33.19 -34.56 -17.29
N LYS A 756 -34.08 -34.41 -16.29
CA LYS A 756 -33.76 -33.72 -15.01
C LYS A 756 -34.35 -34.49 -13.85
N LEU A 757 -33.70 -34.49 -12.70
CA LEU A 757 -34.30 -34.98 -11.46
C LEU A 757 -34.99 -33.84 -10.73
N VAL A 758 -36.22 -34.04 -10.29
CA VAL A 758 -37.12 -33.03 -9.72
C VAL A 758 -37.87 -33.54 -8.52
N ASN A 759 -38.28 -32.62 -7.64
CA ASN A 759 -39.28 -32.83 -6.58
C ASN A 759 -40.58 -32.09 -6.95
N GLU A 760 -41.69 -32.40 -6.25
CA GLU A 760 -43.02 -31.81 -6.55
C GLU A 760 -43.11 -30.34 -6.27
N ASP A 761 -42.32 -29.81 -5.35
CA ASP A 761 -42.19 -28.42 -4.90
C ASP A 761 -41.34 -27.53 -5.83
N ARG A 762 -40.89 -28.09 -6.93
CA ARG A 762 -40.01 -27.38 -7.86
C ARG A 762 -40.74 -26.85 -9.08
N GLU A 763 -40.03 -25.89 -9.70
CA GLU A 763 -40.47 -25.27 -10.96
C GLU A 763 -39.44 -25.55 -12.06
N LEU A 764 -39.94 -25.54 -13.29
CA LEU A 764 -39.16 -25.88 -14.45
C LEU A 764 -39.31 -24.81 -15.56
N LEU A 765 -38.23 -24.54 -16.25
CA LEU A 765 -38.25 -23.77 -17.49
C LEU A 765 -38.11 -24.70 -18.67
N LEU A 766 -39.05 -24.63 -19.64
CA LEU A 766 -38.95 -25.26 -20.96
C LEU A 766 -38.58 -24.19 -21.96
N ILE A 767 -37.60 -24.48 -22.82
CA ILE A 767 -37.04 -23.50 -23.76
C ILE A 767 -37.13 -24.10 -25.17
N THR A 768 -37.71 -23.33 -26.09
CA THR A 768 -37.82 -23.73 -27.51
C THR A 768 -36.63 -23.23 -28.33
N THR A 769 -36.48 -23.78 -29.53
CA THR A 769 -35.48 -23.35 -30.53
C THR A 769 -35.68 -21.88 -30.93
N GLU A 770 -36.85 -21.32 -30.84
CA GLU A 770 -37.15 -19.88 -31.09
C GLU A 770 -36.91 -18.98 -29.87
N GLY A 771 -36.35 -19.51 -28.75
CA GLY A 771 -36.11 -18.76 -27.53
C GLY A 771 -37.34 -18.44 -26.71
N ILE A 772 -38.46 -19.12 -26.93
CA ILE A 772 -39.67 -19.00 -26.09
C ILE A 772 -39.46 -19.84 -24.84
N ILE A 773 -39.71 -19.23 -23.69
CA ILE A 773 -39.55 -19.86 -22.36
C ILE A 773 -40.89 -19.94 -21.67
N ILE A 774 -41.26 -21.13 -21.15
CA ILE A 774 -42.38 -21.34 -20.25
C ILE A 774 -41.87 -21.81 -18.89
N ARG A 775 -42.43 -21.28 -17.80
CA ARG A 775 -42.17 -21.69 -16.41
C ARG A 775 -43.39 -22.47 -15.92
N ILE A 776 -43.20 -23.72 -15.54
CA ILE A 776 -44.27 -24.62 -15.09
C ILE A 776 -43.91 -25.26 -13.74
N GLU A 777 -44.94 -25.52 -12.91
CA GLU A 777 -44.79 -26.27 -11.69
C GLU A 777 -44.63 -27.76 -12.00
N VAL A 778 -43.70 -28.46 -11.31
CA VAL A 778 -43.44 -29.89 -11.46
C VAL A 778 -44.65 -30.69 -10.97
N SER A 779 -45.35 -30.26 -9.90
CA SER A 779 -46.55 -30.85 -9.37
C SER A 779 -47.59 -31.10 -10.44
N GLY A 780 -47.76 -30.21 -11.42
CA GLY A 780 -48.69 -30.32 -12.54
C GLY A 780 -48.33 -31.35 -13.62
N ILE A 781 -47.12 -31.96 -13.55
CA ILE A 781 -46.69 -32.96 -14.54
C ILE A 781 -47.09 -34.36 -14.08
N SER A 782 -47.72 -35.16 -14.95
CA SER A 782 -48.20 -36.49 -14.62
C SER A 782 -47.07 -37.47 -14.25
N VAL A 783 -47.25 -38.24 -13.17
CA VAL A 783 -46.37 -39.35 -12.80
C VAL A 783 -46.79 -40.57 -13.62
N LEU A 784 -45.92 -41.09 -14.45
CA LEU A 784 -46.14 -42.18 -15.35
C LEU A 784 -45.04 -43.25 -15.22
N GLY A 785 -45.40 -44.49 -15.51
CA GLY A 785 -44.49 -45.61 -15.55
C GLY A 785 -43.36 -45.42 -16.58
N ARG A 786 -42.28 -46.18 -16.37
CA ARG A 786 -41.01 -46.08 -17.09
C ARG A 786 -41.14 -46.15 -18.63
N ALA A 787 -41.99 -47.01 -19.20
CA ALA A 787 -42.14 -47.21 -20.65
C ALA A 787 -43.26 -46.35 -21.29
N ALA A 788 -43.75 -45.31 -20.63
CA ALA A 788 -44.79 -44.42 -21.20
C ALA A 788 -44.19 -43.28 -22.04
N SER A 789 -44.96 -42.69 -22.95
CA SER A 789 -44.55 -41.62 -23.87
C SER A 789 -44.82 -40.20 -23.36
N GLY A 790 -45.34 -40.03 -22.14
CA GLY A 790 -45.58 -38.74 -21.53
C GLY A 790 -46.90 -38.03 -21.94
N VAL A 791 -47.13 -36.84 -21.33
CA VAL A 791 -48.26 -35.94 -21.60
C VAL A 791 -47.72 -34.63 -22.18
N LYS A 792 -48.62 -33.84 -22.79
CA LYS A 792 -48.24 -32.54 -23.37
C LYS A 792 -47.95 -31.52 -22.25
N LEU A 793 -46.79 -30.98 -22.24
CA LEU A 793 -46.29 -29.96 -21.28
C LEU A 793 -46.36 -28.57 -21.90
N MET A 794 -46.05 -28.45 -23.18
CA MET A 794 -46.03 -27.20 -23.90
C MET A 794 -46.72 -27.38 -25.26
N ASN A 795 -47.43 -26.34 -25.69
CA ASN A 795 -48.03 -26.35 -27.03
C ASN A 795 -47.00 -25.78 -28.01
N ILE A 796 -46.53 -26.64 -28.90
CA ILE A 796 -45.53 -26.31 -29.91
C ILE A 796 -46.18 -26.31 -31.28
N ASP A 797 -45.91 -25.27 -32.05
CA ASP A 797 -46.32 -25.19 -33.45
C ASP A 797 -45.42 -26.07 -34.32
N ARG A 798 -45.93 -27.16 -34.85
CA ARG A 798 -45.19 -28.11 -35.69
C ARG A 798 -45.04 -27.63 -37.14
N GLU A 799 -45.87 -26.65 -37.57
CA GLU A 799 -45.77 -26.13 -38.92
C GLU A 799 -44.58 -25.22 -39.08
N SER A 800 -44.09 -24.61 -37.96
CA SER A 800 -42.89 -23.76 -37.91
C SER A 800 -41.58 -24.50 -37.58
N ASP A 801 -41.56 -25.88 -37.54
CA ASP A 801 -40.41 -26.70 -37.11
C ASP A 801 -39.82 -26.35 -35.73
N THR A 802 -40.61 -25.66 -34.90
CA THR A 802 -40.25 -25.31 -33.53
C THR A 802 -40.17 -26.58 -32.65
N LYS A 803 -39.06 -26.71 -31.89
CA LYS A 803 -38.81 -27.85 -30.99
C LYS A 803 -38.46 -27.37 -29.60
N ILE A 804 -38.58 -28.23 -28.58
CA ILE A 804 -37.90 -27.98 -27.28
C ILE A 804 -36.40 -28.16 -27.49
N ALA A 805 -35.65 -27.13 -27.10
CA ALA A 805 -34.19 -27.09 -27.17
C ALA A 805 -33.55 -27.54 -25.85
N SER A 806 -34.08 -27.09 -24.72
CA SER A 806 -33.48 -27.31 -23.41
C SER A 806 -34.49 -27.21 -22.27
N ILE A 807 -34.11 -27.77 -21.09
CA ILE A 807 -34.87 -27.69 -19.85
C ILE A 807 -33.99 -27.28 -18.67
N ALA A 808 -34.48 -26.37 -17.81
CA ALA A 808 -33.75 -25.92 -16.63
C ALA A 808 -34.64 -25.94 -15.38
N LYS A 809 -34.06 -26.16 -14.19
CA LYS A 809 -34.73 -26.09 -12.88
C LYS A 809 -34.64 -24.66 -12.32
N VAL A 810 -35.70 -24.19 -11.68
CA VAL A 810 -35.68 -22.95 -10.88
C VAL A 810 -35.28 -23.28 -9.44
N ARG A 811 -34.42 -22.47 -8.81
CA ARG A 811 -33.99 -22.62 -7.41
C ARG A 811 -35.06 -21.99 -6.49
N GLU A 812 -35.32 -22.56 -5.31
CA GLU A 812 -36.13 -21.92 -4.29
C GLU A 812 -35.43 -20.75 -3.64
N GLU A 813 -36.14 -19.65 -3.42
CA GLU A 813 -35.78 -18.66 -2.41
C GLU A 813 -35.91 -19.29 -1.03
N LYS A 814 -34.82 -19.40 -0.27
CA LYS A 814 -34.92 -19.66 1.17
C LYS A 814 -35.50 -18.41 1.81
N ASN A 815 -36.73 -18.45 2.27
CA ASN A 815 -37.27 -17.50 3.23
C ASN A 815 -36.41 -17.58 4.51
N THR A 816 -35.48 -16.64 4.67
CA THR A 816 -34.81 -16.32 5.93
C THR A 816 -35.73 -15.42 6.76
N GLU A 817 -36.89 -15.95 7.18
CA GLU A 817 -37.69 -15.42 8.29
C GLU A 817 -37.92 -16.54 9.29
N SER A 818 -37.11 -16.57 10.34
CA SER A 818 -37.36 -17.07 11.69
C SER A 818 -36.11 -17.72 12.32
N GLU A 819 -35.20 -16.90 12.81
CA GLU A 819 -34.31 -17.19 13.94
C GLU A 819 -33.80 -15.90 14.62
N GLU A 820 -34.71 -14.98 14.91
CA GLU A 820 -34.51 -13.90 15.90
C GLU A 820 -35.75 -13.79 16.83
N GLU A 821 -36.06 -14.84 17.56
CA GLU A 821 -36.89 -14.76 18.79
C GLU A 821 -36.65 -16.00 19.63
N SER A 822 -35.49 -16.07 20.29
CA SER A 822 -35.33 -16.75 21.58
C SER A 822 -33.92 -16.53 22.12
N ASN A 823 -33.71 -15.38 22.75
CA ASN A 823 -32.86 -15.21 23.94
C ASN A 823 -33.02 -13.78 24.45
N THR A 824 -34.06 -13.58 25.24
CA THR A 824 -34.08 -12.60 26.33
C THR A 824 -33.36 -13.17 27.53
#